data_52f2f750b810b8fac5f142136749c99d
#
_entry.id   52f2f750b810b8fac5f142136749c99d
#
_cell.length_a   1.000
_cell.length_b   1.000
_cell.length_c   1.000
_cell.angle_alpha   90.00
_cell.angle_beta   90.00
_cell.angle_gamma   90.00
#
_symmetry.space_group_name_H-M   'P 1'
#
loop_
_entity.id
_entity.type
_entity.pdbx_description
1 polymer ?
#
loop_
_entity_poly.entity_id
_entity_poly.type
_entity_poly.pdbx_seq_one_letter_code
_entity_poly.pdbx_strand_id
1 'polypeptide(L)'
;MAKTYSTFRPELIYIFRINDIAHSGCLKIGKTTMPDEASLDEKPNSHILNEAARERIRQYTHTAGIKYDLLYTENSIAHANKQVFCINDTDVHQVLLRSGIERTDFGEDGGREWFNTDLETAKRAIAAAKQKRTSLLPQEISIAQSPIVFRPEQKEAIERTCKRFGKSNRMLWNAKMRFGKTLSALEVIRRMGYCRTIILTHRPVVNAGWYDDFQKIFRFETTRYDYGSKEKGNHLADMENACRLGYLHYVYFASMQDLRGSEQVGGKFDKNHRVFNINWDCIIVDEAHEGTQTQLGQNVLEALTKPTTKVLQLSGTPFNLFNQYKEDEIYTWDYVMEQRAKAQWDETHFGDPNPYSGLPTMNIYTFDLGRLMAKYMDMDVAFNFTEFFRTRDNGTFVHEQDVRAFLDLLTKPDKESLFPFSNEEFRRCFHHTLWMLPGVRAAKALSAMLQIHPVFGNFEIVNVAGEGDDDAEKGDALELVQKAIRRSDYTITLSCGKLTTGVSVPEWTAVMMLSGTFNTAASSYMQTIFRVQTPATINGLRKENCYVFDFAPDRTLRVIAETAKVQAKAGKTTENDRKTLGEFLNFCPIIACEGTQMKDKITANQLFEQLKKVYVERVVSSGFDTGDLYSEELLKMDNLALQDFKTLKGIIGTTKAMPKAGEVDINTQGLTDEQRQQIERIEKKKRKREPLTEEEEEQLQQLSKAKKQRANAISILRGISIRMPLLIYGAELKQDMQDVTLANFTEIIDDGSWEEFMPKGVTKLVFANFRKYYDQDIFLAAGRRIRALAEAADRMTVEQRIHQIAAIFNAFRNPDKETVLTPWRVVNRHLGDTIGGYCFYNENFTDEIDEPRYIEQANVTRRVFTPDTHILEINSKSGLYPLYAAYSTYRAKVANALFSTDTIEEQQRIWDEVVRENIFVICKTQMARSITRRTLLGFRYEHAKGGFDNLYVPDELINRITNEQTKLIEQINKGQAFKNFKNMKFNAIVGNPPYQLTGGSGGNNDAPIYQHFCRIV
;
A
#
# COMPACT_ATOMS: atom_id res chain seq x y z
N MET A 1 -44.85 68.10 -0.66
CA MET A 1 -45.23 66.74 -0.34
C MET A 1 -43.96 65.97 -0.03
N ALA A 2 -43.81 65.51 1.16
CA ALA A 2 -42.59 64.67 1.55
C ALA A 2 -42.64 63.38 0.78
N LYS A 3 -41.57 63.08 0.02
CA LYS A 3 -41.40 61.80 -0.62
C LYS A 3 -41.15 60.76 0.48
N THR A 4 -42.14 59.92 0.79
CA THR A 4 -41.96 58.70 1.61
C THR A 4 -41.21 57.66 0.80
N TYR A 5 -39.99 57.41 1.15
CA TYR A 5 -39.20 56.30 0.54
C TYR A 5 -39.73 54.99 1.05
N SER A 6 -40.24 54.12 0.16
CA SER A 6 -40.58 52.74 0.46
C SER A 6 -39.31 51.98 0.84
N THR A 7 -39.39 51.22 1.94
CA THR A 7 -38.31 50.37 2.42
C THR A 7 -38.04 49.16 1.52
N PHE A 8 -38.97 48.85 0.59
CA PHE A 8 -38.89 47.73 -0.33
C PHE A 8 -39.19 48.22 -1.75
N ARG A 9 -38.22 48.07 -2.64
CA ARG A 9 -38.43 48.34 -4.08
C ARG A 9 -38.62 47.00 -4.78
N PRO A 10 -39.68 46.84 -5.59
CA PRO A 10 -39.89 45.68 -6.40
C PRO A 10 -38.77 45.54 -7.45
N GLU A 11 -38.41 44.32 -7.77
CA GLU A 11 -37.38 43.98 -8.76
C GLU A 11 -38.04 43.49 -10.05
N LEU A 12 -37.30 43.51 -11.16
CA LEU A 12 -37.63 42.82 -12.39
C LEU A 12 -36.56 41.80 -12.72
N ILE A 13 -36.95 40.71 -13.39
CA ILE A 13 -36.07 39.69 -13.91
C ILE A 13 -35.93 39.96 -15.42
N TYR A 14 -34.69 39.88 -15.91
CA TYR A 14 -34.41 40.04 -17.34
C TYR A 14 -33.63 38.84 -17.88
N ILE A 15 -33.81 38.54 -19.18
CA ILE A 15 -33.13 37.51 -19.92
C ILE A 15 -32.50 38.14 -21.15
N PHE A 16 -31.18 37.92 -21.35
CA PHE A 16 -30.51 38.35 -22.56
C PHE A 16 -29.48 37.34 -23.04
N ARG A 17 -29.02 37.49 -24.29
CA ARG A 17 -27.93 36.71 -24.87
C ARG A 17 -26.86 37.62 -25.48
N ILE A 18 -25.68 37.06 -25.60
CA ILE A 18 -24.57 37.63 -26.37
C ILE A 18 -24.38 36.75 -27.60
N ASN A 19 -24.36 37.41 -28.79
CA ASN A 19 -24.25 36.69 -30.07
C ASN A 19 -22.79 36.50 -30.48
N ASP A 20 -22.02 35.74 -29.69
CA ASP A 20 -20.68 35.28 -30.03
C ASP A 20 -20.58 33.74 -29.92
N ILE A 21 -19.44 33.18 -30.33
CA ILE A 21 -19.22 31.74 -30.33
C ILE A 21 -19.16 31.20 -28.89
N ALA A 22 -18.59 31.97 -27.95
CA ALA A 22 -18.40 31.51 -26.55
C ALA A 22 -19.74 31.39 -25.81
N HIS A 23 -20.73 32.28 -26.12
CA HIS A 23 -22.05 32.31 -25.47
C HIS A 23 -23.14 31.62 -26.31
N SER A 24 -22.76 30.86 -27.36
CA SER A 24 -23.73 30.18 -28.21
C SER A 24 -24.56 29.17 -27.42
N GLY A 25 -25.89 29.29 -27.50
CA GLY A 25 -26.83 28.44 -26.75
C GLY A 25 -27.03 28.80 -25.28
N CYS A 26 -26.42 29.88 -24.80
CA CYS A 26 -26.50 30.31 -23.42
C CYS A 26 -27.35 31.56 -23.27
N LEU A 27 -28.12 31.63 -22.18
CA LEU A 27 -28.89 32.82 -21.76
C LEU A 27 -28.43 33.27 -20.38
N LYS A 28 -28.30 34.59 -20.22
CA LYS A 28 -28.08 35.19 -18.91
C LYS A 28 -29.42 35.62 -18.31
N ILE A 29 -29.64 35.22 -17.06
CA ILE A 29 -30.83 35.54 -16.28
C ILE A 29 -30.41 36.35 -15.07
N GLY A 30 -30.81 37.60 -15.03
CA GLY A 30 -30.43 38.51 -13.95
C GLY A 30 -31.61 39.35 -13.49
N LYS A 31 -31.38 40.25 -12.52
CA LYS A 31 -32.38 41.15 -11.96
C LYS A 31 -31.90 42.59 -11.86
N THR A 32 -32.85 43.51 -11.83
CA THR A 32 -32.64 44.93 -11.49
C THR A 32 -33.85 45.47 -10.78
N THR A 33 -33.70 46.64 -10.14
CA THR A 33 -34.81 47.33 -9.47
C THR A 33 -35.80 47.90 -10.51
N MET A 34 -37.09 47.77 -10.25
CA MET A 34 -38.12 48.38 -11.08
C MET A 34 -38.04 49.90 -10.94
N PRO A 35 -38.22 50.67 -12.05
CA PRO A 35 -38.35 52.15 -12.01
C PRO A 35 -39.51 52.53 -11.13
N ASP A 36 -39.40 53.66 -10.45
CA ASP A 36 -40.50 54.29 -9.62
C ASP A 36 -41.76 54.56 -10.39
N GLU A 37 -41.69 54.69 -11.69
CA GLU A 37 -42.78 54.98 -12.63
C GLU A 37 -43.51 53.69 -13.10
N ALA A 38 -42.95 52.50 -12.85
CA ALA A 38 -43.51 51.24 -13.29
C ALA A 38 -44.68 50.79 -12.38
N SER A 39 -45.75 50.31 -12.99
CA SER A 39 -46.86 49.74 -12.27
C SER A 39 -46.47 48.38 -11.68
N LEU A 40 -47.01 48.00 -10.51
CA LEU A 40 -46.82 46.68 -9.94
C LEU A 40 -47.36 45.53 -10.83
N ASP A 41 -48.33 45.85 -11.69
CA ASP A 41 -48.94 44.89 -12.66
C ASP A 41 -48.39 45.12 -14.08
N GLU A 42 -47.16 45.66 -14.19
CA GLU A 42 -46.53 45.96 -15.47
C GLU A 42 -46.39 44.65 -16.31
N LYS A 43 -46.78 44.71 -17.59
CA LYS A 43 -46.75 43.59 -18.52
C LYS A 43 -45.31 43.17 -18.87
N PRO A 44 -45.06 41.89 -19.05
CA PRO A 44 -43.77 41.41 -19.55
C PRO A 44 -43.38 42.13 -20.86
N ASN A 45 -42.11 42.44 -21.02
CA ASN A 45 -41.54 43.15 -22.15
C ASN A 45 -42.09 44.58 -22.38
N SER A 46 -42.67 45.24 -21.36
CA SER A 46 -43.05 46.64 -21.49
C SER A 46 -41.82 47.51 -21.73
N HIS A 47 -42.03 48.65 -22.33
CA HIS A 47 -40.96 49.63 -22.62
C HIS A 47 -40.22 50.06 -21.36
N ILE A 48 -40.93 50.26 -20.25
CA ILE A 48 -40.37 50.68 -18.96
C ILE A 48 -39.46 49.60 -18.38
N LEU A 49 -39.88 48.32 -18.36
CA LEU A 49 -39.07 47.21 -17.89
C LEU A 49 -37.85 46.96 -18.79
N ASN A 50 -38.04 47.11 -20.11
CA ASN A 50 -36.96 46.92 -21.07
C ASN A 50 -35.87 47.98 -20.94
N GLU A 51 -36.24 49.27 -20.76
CA GLU A 51 -35.26 50.36 -20.56
C GLU A 51 -34.48 50.16 -19.23
N ALA A 52 -35.15 49.82 -18.14
CA ALA A 52 -34.48 49.53 -16.87
C ALA A 52 -33.49 48.33 -16.98
N ALA A 53 -33.90 47.27 -17.67
CA ALA A 53 -33.01 46.14 -17.94
C ALA A 53 -31.80 46.51 -18.81
N ARG A 54 -32.04 47.31 -19.89
CA ARG A 54 -30.96 47.81 -20.76
C ARG A 54 -29.98 48.71 -20.02
N GLU A 55 -30.47 49.59 -19.16
CA GLU A 55 -29.61 50.42 -18.33
C GLU A 55 -28.71 49.57 -17.42
N ARG A 56 -29.28 48.56 -16.78
CA ARG A 56 -28.52 47.63 -15.94
C ARG A 56 -27.49 46.83 -16.74
N ILE A 57 -27.85 46.30 -17.89
CA ILE A 57 -26.95 45.53 -18.75
C ILE A 57 -25.84 46.44 -19.32
N ARG A 58 -26.13 47.68 -19.70
CA ARG A 58 -25.11 48.63 -20.16
C ARG A 58 -24.03 48.92 -19.12
N GLN A 59 -24.34 48.87 -17.83
CA GLN A 59 -23.35 49.13 -16.76
C GLN A 59 -22.13 48.23 -16.83
N TYR A 60 -22.29 46.99 -17.34
CA TYR A 60 -21.18 46.05 -17.46
C TYR A 60 -20.84 45.59 -18.89
N THR A 61 -21.67 45.92 -19.89
CA THR A 61 -21.38 45.59 -21.29
C THR A 61 -20.82 46.76 -22.08
N HIS A 62 -21.17 48.01 -21.71
CA HIS A 62 -20.79 49.19 -22.48
C HIS A 62 -19.29 49.45 -22.50
N THR A 63 -18.61 49.29 -21.41
CA THR A 63 -17.15 49.45 -21.28
C THR A 63 -16.35 48.39 -22.05
N ALA A 64 -16.92 47.20 -22.21
CA ALA A 64 -16.31 46.10 -22.95
C ALA A 64 -16.70 46.02 -24.43
N GLY A 65 -17.56 46.95 -24.91
CA GLY A 65 -18.02 46.98 -26.30
C GLY A 65 -18.87 45.76 -26.74
N ILE A 66 -19.44 45.04 -25.78
CA ILE A 66 -20.16 43.78 -26.02
C ILE A 66 -21.58 44.09 -26.53
N LYS A 67 -21.93 43.53 -27.69
CA LYS A 67 -23.31 43.61 -28.24
C LYS A 67 -24.15 42.51 -27.63
N TYR A 68 -25.38 42.84 -27.21
CA TYR A 68 -26.31 41.89 -26.61
C TYR A 68 -27.72 42.05 -27.19
N ASP A 69 -28.51 40.96 -27.11
CA ASP A 69 -29.94 41.00 -27.44
C ASP A 69 -30.74 40.80 -26.15
N LEU A 70 -31.49 41.81 -25.71
CA LEU A 70 -32.46 41.67 -24.63
C LEU A 70 -33.69 40.92 -25.17
N LEU A 71 -33.95 39.74 -24.57
CA LEU A 71 -34.98 38.82 -25.06
C LEU A 71 -36.27 38.87 -24.24
N TYR A 72 -36.17 39.13 -22.94
CA TYR A 72 -37.33 39.09 -22.05
C TYR A 72 -37.12 39.93 -20.79
N THR A 73 -38.20 40.55 -20.33
CA THR A 73 -38.28 41.21 -19.02
C THR A 73 -39.62 40.92 -18.38
N GLU A 74 -39.66 40.73 -17.08
CA GLU A 74 -40.88 40.49 -16.30
C GLU A 74 -40.69 41.01 -14.87
N ASN A 75 -41.75 41.59 -14.27
CA ASN A 75 -41.71 41.98 -12.86
C ASN A 75 -41.52 40.73 -11.95
N SER A 76 -40.89 40.90 -10.80
CA SER A 76 -40.63 39.79 -9.86
C SER A 76 -41.82 39.47 -8.95
N ILE A 77 -42.92 40.21 -9.07
CA ILE A 77 -44.07 40.10 -8.18
C ILE A 77 -44.88 38.85 -8.52
N ALA A 78 -45.24 38.10 -7.50
CA ALA A 78 -46.03 36.89 -7.60
C ALA A 78 -47.18 36.88 -6.60
N HIS A 79 -48.27 36.26 -7.00
CA HIS A 79 -49.46 36.09 -6.14
C HIS A 79 -49.71 34.59 -5.94
N ALA A 80 -49.60 34.10 -4.69
CA ALA A 80 -50.00 32.74 -4.36
C ALA A 80 -50.63 32.68 -2.97
N ASN A 81 -51.70 31.90 -2.82
CA ASN A 81 -52.43 31.69 -1.56
C ASN A 81 -52.87 32.99 -0.88
N LYS A 82 -53.35 33.99 -1.64
CA LYS A 82 -53.73 35.30 -1.15
C LYS A 82 -52.60 36.14 -0.55
N GLN A 83 -51.36 35.78 -0.80
CA GLN A 83 -50.16 36.53 -0.40
C GLN A 83 -49.45 37.05 -1.63
N VAL A 84 -48.97 38.30 -1.54
CA VAL A 84 -48.09 38.91 -2.51
C VAL A 84 -46.65 38.71 -2.05
N PHE A 85 -45.79 38.21 -2.91
CA PHE A 85 -44.38 38.08 -2.62
C PHE A 85 -43.53 38.35 -3.86
N CYS A 86 -42.23 38.60 -3.68
CA CYS A 86 -41.33 38.83 -4.77
C CYS A 86 -40.39 37.64 -4.89
N ILE A 87 -40.19 37.19 -6.14
CA ILE A 87 -39.12 36.24 -6.47
C ILE A 87 -37.85 37.01 -6.86
N ASN A 88 -36.70 36.36 -6.81
CA ASN A 88 -35.46 36.95 -7.31
C ASN A 88 -34.84 36.02 -8.37
N ASP A 89 -33.78 36.47 -9.03
CA ASP A 89 -33.06 35.69 -10.03
C ASP A 89 -32.51 34.37 -9.46
N THR A 90 -32.10 34.36 -8.19
CA THR A 90 -31.62 33.18 -7.50
C THR A 90 -32.69 32.08 -7.38
N ASP A 91 -33.96 32.47 -7.21
CA ASP A 91 -35.07 31.50 -7.17
C ASP A 91 -35.25 30.83 -8.54
N VAL A 92 -35.14 31.62 -9.63
CA VAL A 92 -35.21 31.11 -11.00
C VAL A 92 -34.03 30.24 -11.32
N HIS A 93 -32.81 30.63 -10.88
CA HIS A 93 -31.60 29.82 -11.01
C HIS A 93 -31.74 28.45 -10.30
N GLN A 94 -32.34 28.44 -9.11
CA GLN A 94 -32.59 27.19 -8.37
C GLN A 94 -33.59 26.28 -9.11
N VAL A 95 -34.64 26.82 -9.68
CA VAL A 95 -35.60 26.09 -10.51
C VAL A 95 -34.89 25.44 -11.70
N LEU A 96 -34.03 26.19 -12.41
CA LEU A 96 -33.29 25.66 -13.55
C LEU A 96 -32.31 24.54 -13.14
N LEU A 97 -31.52 24.79 -12.11
CA LEU A 97 -30.56 23.81 -11.59
C LEU A 97 -31.23 22.51 -11.14
N ARG A 98 -32.35 22.63 -10.38
CA ARG A 98 -33.12 21.46 -9.94
C ARG A 98 -33.86 20.74 -11.08
N SER A 99 -34.04 21.43 -12.20
CA SER A 99 -34.56 20.87 -13.44
C SER A 99 -33.48 20.28 -14.34
N GLY A 100 -32.21 20.19 -13.85
CA GLY A 100 -31.07 19.65 -14.56
C GLY A 100 -30.53 20.50 -15.69
N ILE A 101 -30.84 21.79 -15.68
CA ILE A 101 -30.30 22.80 -16.64
C ILE A 101 -29.05 23.38 -15.99
N GLU A 102 -27.86 23.01 -16.53
CA GLU A 102 -26.57 23.39 -15.95
C GLU A 102 -26.21 24.84 -16.23
N ARG A 103 -25.48 25.46 -15.30
CA ARG A 103 -24.80 26.72 -15.51
C ARG A 103 -23.69 26.56 -16.52
N THR A 104 -23.52 27.52 -17.39
CA THR A 104 -22.35 27.62 -18.24
C THR A 104 -21.26 28.35 -17.50
N ASP A 105 -20.11 27.71 -17.34
CA ASP A 105 -18.95 28.29 -16.68
C ASP A 105 -18.10 29.04 -17.70
N PHE A 106 -18.01 30.34 -17.55
CA PHE A 106 -17.17 31.24 -18.36
C PHE A 106 -15.88 31.66 -17.61
N GLY A 107 -15.49 30.93 -16.55
CA GLY A 107 -14.36 31.24 -15.70
C GLY A 107 -14.68 32.25 -14.58
N GLU A 108 -13.67 32.65 -13.82
CA GLU A 108 -13.83 33.49 -12.60
C GLU A 108 -14.53 34.81 -12.83
N ASP A 109 -14.31 35.44 -13.98
CA ASP A 109 -14.89 36.71 -14.35
C ASP A 109 -16.25 36.58 -15.07
N GLY A 110 -16.68 35.36 -15.38
CA GLY A 110 -17.79 35.07 -16.29
C GLY A 110 -19.20 35.18 -15.72
N GLY A 111 -19.37 35.41 -14.44
CA GLY A 111 -20.68 35.56 -13.78
C GLY A 111 -21.47 34.22 -13.68
N ARG A 112 -22.05 33.95 -12.53
CA ARG A 112 -22.77 32.67 -12.20
C ARG A 112 -24.23 32.65 -12.68
N GLU A 113 -24.63 33.55 -13.63
CA GLU A 113 -26.01 33.79 -14.05
C GLU A 113 -26.29 33.27 -15.47
N TRP A 114 -25.35 32.51 -16.07
CA TRP A 114 -25.46 31.96 -17.41
C TRP A 114 -25.93 30.50 -17.39
N PHE A 115 -26.89 30.16 -18.25
CA PHE A 115 -27.50 28.84 -18.34
C PHE A 115 -27.58 28.41 -19.81
N ASN A 116 -27.25 27.14 -20.07
CA ASN A 116 -27.45 26.52 -21.37
C ASN A 116 -28.93 26.14 -21.51
N THR A 117 -29.74 27.09 -22.03
CA THR A 117 -31.19 26.97 -22.08
C THR A 117 -31.78 27.83 -23.20
N ASP A 118 -33.00 27.54 -23.62
CA ASP A 118 -33.78 28.40 -24.54
C ASP A 118 -34.69 29.35 -23.79
N LEU A 119 -35.21 30.38 -24.54
CA LEU A 119 -36.00 31.43 -23.97
C LEU A 119 -37.33 30.92 -23.35
N GLU A 120 -37.98 29.93 -23.97
CA GLU A 120 -39.25 29.41 -23.45
C GLU A 120 -39.07 28.64 -22.17
N THR A 121 -38.02 27.84 -22.07
CA THR A 121 -37.65 27.13 -20.84
C THR A 121 -37.30 28.10 -19.70
N ALA A 122 -36.57 29.20 -20.01
CA ALA A 122 -36.24 30.24 -19.03
C ALA A 122 -37.50 30.99 -18.55
N LYS A 123 -38.44 31.32 -19.42
CA LYS A 123 -39.75 31.90 -19.03
C LYS A 123 -40.56 30.95 -18.14
N ARG A 124 -40.59 29.65 -18.44
CA ARG A 124 -41.28 28.65 -17.62
C ARG A 124 -40.63 28.52 -16.24
N ALA A 125 -39.30 28.70 -16.14
CA ALA A 125 -38.62 28.72 -14.87
C ALA A 125 -39.03 29.92 -14.01
N ILE A 126 -39.17 31.11 -14.61
CA ILE A 126 -39.73 32.29 -13.92
C ILE A 126 -41.16 32.01 -13.43
N ALA A 127 -42.01 31.43 -14.29
CA ALA A 127 -43.39 31.09 -13.91
C ALA A 127 -43.42 30.05 -12.79
N ALA A 128 -42.58 29.04 -12.82
CA ALA A 128 -42.48 28.03 -11.78
C ALA A 128 -42.03 28.65 -10.45
N ALA A 129 -41.04 29.53 -10.44
CA ALA A 129 -40.60 30.26 -9.24
C ALA A 129 -41.75 31.09 -8.65
N LYS A 130 -42.50 31.79 -9.49
CA LYS A 130 -43.71 32.55 -9.08
C LYS A 130 -44.82 31.68 -8.51
N GLN A 131 -44.87 30.41 -8.89
CA GLN A 131 -45.78 29.41 -8.33
C GLN A 131 -45.18 28.67 -7.11
N LYS A 132 -44.03 29.07 -6.60
CA LYS A 132 -43.28 28.40 -5.51
C LYS A 132 -42.93 26.96 -5.83
N ARG A 133 -42.86 26.60 -7.10
CA ARG A 133 -42.35 25.29 -7.53
C ARG A 133 -40.83 25.31 -7.50
N THR A 134 -40.24 24.20 -7.12
CA THR A 134 -38.79 24.06 -6.97
C THR A 134 -38.10 23.55 -8.23
N SER A 135 -38.88 23.03 -9.22
CA SER A 135 -38.38 22.50 -10.50
C SER A 135 -39.45 22.68 -11.60
N LEU A 136 -39.03 22.58 -12.85
CA LEU A 136 -39.89 22.47 -14.02
C LEU A 136 -40.49 21.07 -14.10
N LEU A 137 -41.66 20.96 -14.74
CA LEU A 137 -42.20 19.67 -15.16
C LEU A 137 -41.45 19.20 -16.42
N PRO A 138 -41.31 17.87 -16.67
CA PRO A 138 -40.60 17.38 -17.86
C PRO A 138 -41.09 17.97 -19.19
N GLN A 139 -42.38 18.20 -19.31
CA GLN A 139 -43.03 18.81 -20.51
C GLN A 139 -42.78 20.32 -20.67
N GLU A 140 -42.29 20.96 -19.65
CA GLU A 140 -41.99 22.42 -19.68
C GLU A 140 -40.54 22.68 -20.15
N ILE A 141 -39.74 21.67 -20.37
CA ILE A 141 -38.36 21.76 -20.82
C ILE A 141 -38.36 21.54 -22.32
N SER A 142 -38.17 22.61 -23.08
CA SER A 142 -38.23 22.57 -24.54
C SER A 142 -36.89 22.22 -25.21
N ILE A 143 -35.83 22.10 -24.46
CA ILE A 143 -34.54 21.61 -24.98
C ILE A 143 -34.65 20.11 -25.21
N ALA A 144 -34.53 19.65 -26.44
CA ALA A 144 -34.11 18.30 -26.75
C ALA A 144 -32.67 18.15 -26.24
N GLN A 145 -32.51 17.86 -24.95
CA GLN A 145 -31.21 17.41 -24.46
C GLN A 145 -30.88 16.14 -25.23
N SER A 146 -29.69 16.08 -25.84
CA SER A 146 -29.23 14.91 -26.53
C SER A 146 -29.40 13.72 -25.59
N PRO A 147 -30.02 12.60 -26.05
CA PRO A 147 -30.17 11.42 -25.20
C PRO A 147 -28.81 11.01 -24.65
N ILE A 148 -28.76 10.55 -23.41
CA ILE A 148 -27.51 10.08 -22.81
C ILE A 148 -26.92 9.02 -23.73
N VAL A 149 -25.77 9.33 -24.34
CA VAL A 149 -25.06 8.38 -25.20
C VAL A 149 -24.04 7.66 -24.35
N PHE A 150 -24.39 6.45 -23.91
CA PHE A 150 -23.43 5.60 -23.21
C PHE A 150 -22.31 5.16 -24.16
N ARG A 151 -21.06 5.19 -23.68
CA ARG A 151 -19.90 4.66 -24.39
C ARG A 151 -20.04 3.12 -24.57
N PRO A 152 -19.32 2.52 -25.52
CA PRO A 152 -19.41 1.08 -25.79
C PRO A 152 -19.26 0.20 -24.54
N GLU A 153 -18.25 0.48 -23.74
CA GLU A 153 -17.95 -0.26 -22.51
C GLU A 153 -19.04 -0.10 -21.44
N GLN A 154 -19.67 1.08 -21.36
CA GLN A 154 -20.79 1.32 -20.47
C GLN A 154 -22.03 0.53 -20.91
N LYS A 155 -22.33 0.51 -22.21
CA LYS A 155 -23.42 -0.29 -22.79
C LYS A 155 -23.20 -1.79 -22.48
N GLU A 156 -22.00 -2.27 -22.72
CA GLU A 156 -21.64 -3.67 -22.45
C GLU A 156 -21.81 -4.02 -20.96
N ALA A 157 -21.31 -3.17 -20.04
CA ALA A 157 -21.47 -3.39 -18.61
C ALA A 157 -22.93 -3.45 -18.17
N ILE A 158 -23.75 -2.53 -18.67
CA ILE A 158 -25.20 -2.47 -18.40
C ILE A 158 -25.88 -3.75 -18.93
N GLU A 159 -25.67 -4.09 -20.20
CA GLU A 159 -26.30 -5.24 -20.85
C GLU A 159 -25.90 -6.56 -20.19
N ARG A 160 -24.60 -6.73 -19.93
CA ARG A 160 -24.07 -7.92 -19.26
C ARG A 160 -24.64 -8.06 -17.85
N THR A 161 -24.79 -6.96 -17.11
CA THR A 161 -25.38 -6.96 -15.76
C THR A 161 -26.85 -7.31 -15.79
N CYS A 162 -27.65 -6.69 -16.67
CA CYS A 162 -29.06 -7.00 -16.83
C CYS A 162 -29.27 -8.48 -17.19
N LYS A 163 -28.49 -9.02 -18.15
CA LYS A 163 -28.52 -10.43 -18.53
C LYS A 163 -28.12 -11.35 -17.36
N ARG A 164 -27.12 -10.95 -16.58
CA ARG A 164 -26.64 -11.73 -15.44
C ARG A 164 -27.68 -11.78 -14.32
N PHE A 165 -28.32 -10.67 -14.01
CA PHE A 165 -29.37 -10.60 -12.98
C PHE A 165 -30.62 -11.43 -13.28
N GLY A 166 -30.82 -11.83 -14.51
CA GLY A 166 -31.81 -12.87 -14.88
C GLY A 166 -31.44 -14.28 -14.39
N LYS A 167 -30.13 -14.55 -14.10
CA LYS A 167 -29.60 -15.87 -13.74
C LYS A 167 -28.91 -15.95 -12.38
N SER A 168 -28.38 -14.85 -11.89
CA SER A 168 -27.62 -14.72 -10.62
C SER A 168 -28.05 -13.47 -9.88
N ASN A 169 -27.73 -13.42 -8.58
CA ASN A 169 -28.04 -12.27 -7.72
C ASN A 169 -26.85 -11.36 -7.48
N ARG A 170 -25.71 -11.62 -8.13
CA ARG A 170 -24.46 -10.92 -7.82
C ARG A 170 -23.74 -10.50 -9.10
N MET A 171 -23.17 -9.27 -9.07
CA MET A 171 -22.32 -8.75 -10.11
C MET A 171 -21.28 -7.82 -9.48
N LEU A 172 -20.03 -7.90 -9.93
CA LEU A 172 -18.94 -7.01 -9.58
C LEU A 172 -18.47 -6.24 -10.81
N TRP A 173 -18.38 -4.92 -10.70
CA TRP A 173 -17.71 -4.09 -11.70
C TRP A 173 -16.33 -3.70 -11.21
N ASN A 174 -15.30 -4.25 -11.84
CA ASN A 174 -13.94 -3.78 -11.83
C ASN A 174 -13.82 -2.69 -12.90
N ALA A 175 -14.30 -1.52 -12.59
CA ALA A 175 -14.33 -0.40 -13.52
C ALA A 175 -13.54 0.77 -12.96
N LYS A 176 -12.48 1.15 -13.67
CA LYS A 176 -11.60 2.25 -13.23
C LYS A 176 -12.35 3.55 -12.95
N MET A 177 -11.69 4.48 -12.29
CA MET A 177 -12.24 5.82 -12.08
C MET A 177 -12.61 6.46 -13.42
N ARG A 178 -13.76 7.18 -13.45
CA ARG A 178 -14.34 7.86 -14.64
C ARG A 178 -14.94 6.94 -15.70
N PHE A 179 -15.08 5.69 -15.40
CA PHE A 179 -15.92 4.81 -16.21
C PHE A 179 -17.35 5.36 -16.30
N GLY A 180 -17.83 6.13 -15.32
CA GLY A 180 -19.23 6.55 -15.19
C GLY A 180 -20.04 5.45 -14.47
N LYS A 181 -19.46 4.81 -13.47
CA LYS A 181 -20.07 3.73 -12.67
C LYS A 181 -21.46 4.10 -12.16
N THR A 182 -21.57 5.31 -11.57
CA THR A 182 -22.82 5.82 -10.99
C THR A 182 -23.94 5.88 -12.02
N LEU A 183 -23.68 6.57 -13.13
CA LEU A 183 -24.64 6.76 -14.21
C LEU A 183 -25.06 5.41 -14.82
N SER A 184 -24.08 4.54 -15.09
CA SER A 184 -24.32 3.24 -15.70
C SER A 184 -25.06 2.28 -14.74
N ALA A 185 -24.78 2.34 -13.43
CA ALA A 185 -25.47 1.51 -12.43
C ALA A 185 -26.95 1.93 -12.28
N LEU A 186 -27.24 3.25 -12.31
CA LEU A 186 -28.62 3.76 -12.31
C LEU A 186 -29.38 3.36 -13.58
N GLU A 187 -28.71 3.31 -14.72
CA GLU A 187 -29.29 2.79 -15.95
C GLU A 187 -29.67 1.30 -15.86
N VAL A 188 -28.87 0.49 -15.14
CA VAL A 188 -29.25 -0.91 -14.83
C VAL A 188 -30.55 -0.94 -14.02
N ILE A 189 -30.68 -0.09 -12.98
CA ILE A 189 -31.90 0.00 -12.17
C ILE A 189 -33.09 0.36 -13.03
N ARG A 190 -32.96 1.36 -13.90
CA ARG A 190 -33.98 1.81 -14.82
C ARG A 190 -34.44 0.67 -15.76
N ARG A 191 -33.50 -0.01 -16.42
CA ARG A 191 -33.80 -1.10 -17.37
C ARG A 191 -34.43 -2.32 -16.70
N MET A 192 -34.03 -2.61 -15.46
CA MET A 192 -34.60 -3.74 -14.71
C MET A 192 -35.93 -3.41 -14.03
N GLY A 193 -36.30 -2.10 -13.94
CA GLY A 193 -37.55 -1.66 -13.33
C GLY A 193 -37.64 -1.91 -11.83
N TYR A 194 -36.53 -1.89 -11.10
CA TYR A 194 -36.53 -2.13 -9.66
C TYR A 194 -37.27 -1.04 -8.90
N CYS A 195 -38.21 -1.48 -8.02
CA CYS A 195 -39.06 -0.58 -7.25
C CYS A 195 -38.31 0.00 -6.03
N ARG A 196 -37.44 -0.79 -5.43
CA ARG A 196 -36.72 -0.46 -4.19
C ARG A 196 -35.22 -0.70 -4.35
N THR A 197 -34.48 0.36 -4.49
CA THR A 197 -33.01 0.28 -4.60
C THR A 197 -32.36 1.01 -3.44
N ILE A 198 -31.34 0.39 -2.82
CA ILE A 198 -30.47 1.07 -1.85
C ILE A 198 -29.06 1.17 -2.39
N ILE A 199 -28.50 2.37 -2.24
CA ILE A 199 -27.07 2.66 -2.52
C ILE A 199 -26.34 2.70 -1.19
N LEU A 200 -25.31 1.88 -1.06
CA LEU A 200 -24.44 1.81 0.10
C LEU A 200 -23.07 2.36 -0.27
N THR A 201 -22.59 3.34 0.46
CA THR A 201 -21.24 3.85 0.29
C THR A 201 -20.52 3.99 1.62
N HIS A 202 -19.21 3.90 1.59
CA HIS A 202 -18.37 4.22 2.76
C HIS A 202 -18.22 5.73 2.96
N ARG A 203 -18.59 6.53 1.96
CA ARG A 203 -18.33 7.97 1.87
C ARG A 203 -19.60 8.76 1.59
N PRO A 204 -20.19 9.38 2.62
CA PRO A 204 -21.40 10.20 2.46
C PRO A 204 -21.29 11.35 1.45
N VAL A 205 -20.10 11.91 1.28
CA VAL A 205 -19.83 13.05 0.36
C VAL A 205 -20.25 12.79 -1.09
N VAL A 206 -20.25 11.53 -1.54
CA VAL A 206 -20.62 11.21 -2.93
C VAL A 206 -22.14 11.25 -3.20
N ASN A 207 -22.95 11.52 -2.17
CA ASN A 207 -24.41 11.62 -2.28
C ASN A 207 -24.87 12.63 -3.34
N ALA A 208 -24.22 13.78 -3.43
CA ALA A 208 -24.56 14.79 -4.42
C ALA A 208 -24.37 14.29 -5.86
N GLY A 209 -23.25 13.60 -6.14
CA GLY A 209 -22.98 13.02 -7.46
C GLY A 209 -23.98 11.90 -7.85
N TRP A 210 -24.39 11.06 -6.89
CA TRP A 210 -25.44 10.06 -7.11
C TRP A 210 -26.78 10.72 -7.42
N TYR A 211 -27.12 11.81 -6.71
CA TYR A 211 -28.35 12.56 -6.95
C TYR A 211 -28.35 13.20 -8.34
N ASP A 212 -27.25 13.81 -8.75
CA ASP A 212 -27.13 14.47 -10.06
C ASP A 212 -27.29 13.44 -11.20
N ASP A 213 -26.64 12.29 -11.10
CA ASP A 213 -26.77 11.20 -12.08
C ASP A 213 -28.19 10.56 -12.04
N PHE A 214 -28.79 10.46 -10.85
CA PHE A 214 -30.20 10.03 -10.72
C PHE A 214 -31.13 10.96 -11.51
N GLN A 215 -30.98 12.28 -11.39
CA GLN A 215 -31.78 13.26 -12.14
C GLN A 215 -31.59 13.07 -13.65
N LYS A 216 -30.40 12.79 -14.13
CA LYS A 216 -30.15 12.57 -15.58
C LYS A 216 -30.85 11.30 -16.10
N ILE A 217 -30.82 10.21 -15.35
CA ILE A 217 -31.35 8.88 -15.78
C ILE A 217 -32.86 8.81 -15.70
N PHE A 218 -33.48 9.28 -14.59
CA PHE A 218 -34.90 9.06 -14.32
C PHE A 218 -35.82 10.24 -14.72
N ARG A 219 -35.23 11.30 -15.24
CA ARG A 219 -35.96 12.54 -15.60
C ARG A 219 -37.13 12.31 -16.55
N PHE A 220 -37.00 11.42 -17.51
CA PHE A 220 -38.00 11.17 -18.56
C PHE A 220 -38.75 9.87 -18.44
N GLU A 221 -38.61 9.17 -17.29
CA GLU A 221 -39.34 7.93 -17.07
C GLU A 221 -40.81 8.19 -16.81
N THR A 222 -41.66 7.34 -17.43
CA THR A 222 -43.10 7.38 -17.23
C THR A 222 -43.49 6.92 -15.82
N THR A 223 -42.72 6.00 -15.26
CA THR A 223 -42.84 5.60 -13.85
C THR A 223 -42.09 6.60 -12.99
N ARG A 224 -42.78 7.15 -12.01
CA ARG A 224 -42.13 8.12 -11.10
C ARG A 224 -41.10 7.42 -10.24
N TYR A 225 -39.85 7.92 -10.27
CA TYR A 225 -38.76 7.56 -9.37
C TYR A 225 -38.47 8.72 -8.43
N ASP A 226 -38.29 8.42 -7.13
CA ASP A 226 -37.90 9.41 -6.13
C ASP A 226 -36.55 9.02 -5.52
N TYR A 227 -35.78 10.02 -5.10
CA TYR A 227 -34.50 9.86 -4.44
C TYR A 227 -34.57 10.32 -2.98
N GLY A 228 -34.06 9.52 -2.05
CA GLY A 228 -34.05 9.85 -0.64
C GLY A 228 -32.72 9.56 0.05
N SER A 229 -32.40 10.29 1.09
CA SER A 229 -31.30 10.06 2.01
C SER A 229 -31.64 10.65 3.39
N LYS A 230 -30.85 10.33 4.42
CA LYS A 230 -31.02 10.95 5.74
C LYS A 230 -30.82 12.47 5.74
N GLU A 231 -29.97 12.98 4.88
CA GLU A 231 -29.58 14.39 4.84
C GLU A 231 -30.42 15.22 3.86
N LYS A 232 -30.86 14.60 2.78
CA LYS A 232 -31.57 15.27 1.70
C LYS A 232 -32.70 14.39 1.19
N GLY A 233 -33.86 15.00 0.99
CA GLY A 233 -34.93 14.36 0.25
C GLY A 233 -36.04 13.80 1.10
N ASN A 234 -36.83 12.90 0.50
CA ASN A 234 -38.02 12.31 1.07
C ASN A 234 -37.70 11.34 2.21
N HIS A 235 -38.55 11.28 3.20
CA HIS A 235 -38.43 10.30 4.26
C HIS A 235 -38.65 8.88 3.74
N LEU A 236 -37.79 7.94 4.13
CA LEU A 236 -37.86 6.53 3.70
C LEU A 236 -39.23 5.90 3.93
N ALA A 237 -39.91 6.27 5.06
CA ALA A 237 -41.22 5.77 5.38
C ALA A 237 -42.30 6.18 4.35
N ASP A 238 -42.24 7.43 3.89
CA ASP A 238 -43.23 7.97 2.95
C ASP A 238 -42.98 7.39 1.55
N MET A 239 -41.72 7.25 1.13
CA MET A 239 -41.38 6.58 -0.13
C MET A 239 -41.78 5.12 -0.15
N GLU A 240 -41.54 4.36 0.94
CA GLU A 240 -41.96 2.97 1.02
C GLU A 240 -43.45 2.80 1.00
N ASN A 241 -44.21 3.69 1.69
CA ASN A 241 -45.66 3.64 1.66
C ASN A 241 -46.22 3.95 0.25
N ALA A 242 -45.69 4.96 -0.42
CA ALA A 242 -46.07 5.32 -1.78
C ALA A 242 -45.68 4.21 -2.79
N CYS A 243 -44.56 3.57 -2.61
CA CYS A 243 -44.12 2.43 -3.41
C CYS A 243 -45.03 1.21 -3.23
N ARG A 244 -45.47 0.88 -2.00
CA ARG A 244 -46.44 -0.21 -1.73
C ARG A 244 -47.77 0.04 -2.38
N LEU A 245 -48.17 1.31 -2.53
CA LEU A 245 -49.41 1.71 -3.20
C LEU A 245 -49.24 1.78 -4.73
N GLY A 246 -48.06 1.54 -5.26
CA GLY A 246 -47.77 1.56 -6.70
C GLY A 246 -47.63 2.96 -7.32
N TYR A 247 -47.49 3.98 -6.49
CA TYR A 247 -47.38 5.38 -6.96
C TYR A 247 -45.98 5.79 -7.42
N LEU A 248 -44.92 5.12 -6.88
CA LEU A 248 -43.54 5.46 -7.23
C LEU A 248 -42.61 4.26 -7.00
N HIS A 249 -41.45 4.33 -7.64
CA HIS A 249 -40.26 3.57 -7.32
C HIS A 249 -39.26 4.51 -6.64
N TYR A 250 -38.25 3.99 -5.91
CA TYR A 250 -37.30 4.87 -5.24
C TYR A 250 -35.89 4.29 -5.14
N VAL A 251 -34.95 5.23 -5.08
CA VAL A 251 -33.53 4.98 -4.78
C VAL A 251 -33.18 5.66 -3.46
N TYR A 252 -32.72 4.90 -2.49
CA TYR A 252 -32.36 5.39 -1.16
C TYR A 252 -30.85 5.33 -0.95
N PHE A 253 -30.22 6.43 -0.60
CA PHE A 253 -28.82 6.52 -0.33
C PHE A 253 -28.56 6.39 1.17
N ALA A 254 -27.63 5.47 1.54
CA ALA A 254 -27.26 5.23 2.93
C ALA A 254 -25.75 5.07 3.11
N SER A 255 -25.23 5.60 4.21
CA SER A 255 -23.84 5.43 4.60
C SER A 255 -23.63 4.07 5.27
N MET A 256 -22.63 3.33 4.82
CA MET A 256 -22.20 2.09 5.44
C MET A 256 -21.76 2.29 6.90
N GLN A 257 -21.14 3.43 7.22
CA GLN A 257 -20.71 3.76 8.58
C GLN A 257 -21.90 3.94 9.51
N ASP A 258 -22.95 4.62 9.04
CA ASP A 258 -24.16 4.81 9.83
C ASP A 258 -24.90 3.48 10.09
N LEU A 259 -25.00 2.62 9.08
CA LEU A 259 -25.63 1.31 9.21
C LEU A 259 -24.87 0.35 10.13
N ARG A 260 -23.53 0.35 10.10
CA ARG A 260 -22.69 -0.45 11.02
C ARG A 260 -22.91 -0.13 12.48
N GLY A 261 -23.30 1.12 12.81
CA GLY A 261 -23.60 1.52 14.15
C GLY A 261 -24.87 0.92 14.72
N SER A 262 -25.69 0.23 13.92
CA SER A 262 -27.01 -0.29 14.31
C SER A 262 -26.92 -1.63 15.05
N GLU A 263 -27.75 -1.83 16.09
CA GLU A 263 -27.77 -3.07 16.89
C GLU A 263 -28.08 -4.32 16.06
N GLN A 264 -28.91 -4.21 15.00
CA GLN A 264 -29.24 -5.32 14.10
C GLN A 264 -28.03 -6.00 13.44
N VAL A 265 -26.90 -5.31 13.38
CA VAL A 265 -25.65 -5.79 12.77
C VAL A 265 -24.50 -5.90 13.75
N GLY A 266 -24.78 -5.76 15.06
CA GLY A 266 -23.79 -5.83 16.12
C GLY A 266 -23.17 -4.46 16.49
N GLY A 267 -23.78 -3.36 16.09
CA GLY A 267 -23.44 -2.00 16.53
C GLY A 267 -24.01 -1.68 17.93
N LYS A 268 -23.84 -0.42 18.35
CA LYS A 268 -24.17 0.04 19.71
C LYS A 268 -25.48 0.83 19.80
N PHE A 269 -26.11 1.17 18.66
CA PHE A 269 -27.20 2.13 18.62
C PHE A 269 -28.49 1.48 18.09
N ASP A 270 -29.61 1.71 18.76
CA ASP A 270 -30.93 1.35 18.30
C ASP A 270 -31.41 2.34 17.22
N LYS A 271 -30.98 2.09 15.97
CA LYS A 271 -31.29 2.93 14.80
C LYS A 271 -31.39 2.13 13.51
N ASN A 272 -31.94 2.76 12.47
CA ASN A 272 -32.02 2.22 11.11
C ASN A 272 -32.90 0.97 10.93
N HIS A 273 -33.75 0.61 11.91
CA HIS A 273 -34.66 -0.56 11.81
C HIS A 273 -35.44 -0.63 10.50
N ARG A 274 -35.94 0.53 10.02
CA ARG A 274 -36.73 0.57 8.79
C ARG A 274 -35.93 0.15 7.57
N VAL A 275 -34.65 0.55 7.51
CA VAL A 275 -33.76 0.20 6.38
C VAL A 275 -33.54 -1.31 6.31
N PHE A 276 -33.37 -1.97 7.45
CA PHE A 276 -33.14 -3.42 7.51
C PHE A 276 -34.43 -4.25 7.28
N ASN A 277 -35.60 -3.67 7.53
CA ASN A 277 -36.91 -4.35 7.38
C ASN A 277 -37.47 -4.27 5.95
N ILE A 278 -36.89 -3.43 5.08
CA ILE A 278 -37.33 -3.35 3.68
C ILE A 278 -36.77 -4.54 2.87
N ASN A 279 -37.60 -5.09 2.00
CA ASN A 279 -37.14 -6.06 1.00
C ASN A 279 -36.62 -5.30 -0.22
N TRP A 280 -35.33 -5.08 -0.26
CA TRP A 280 -34.67 -4.38 -1.35
C TRP A 280 -34.60 -5.24 -2.61
N ASP A 281 -35.02 -4.71 -3.76
CA ASP A 281 -34.89 -5.37 -5.06
C ASP A 281 -33.42 -5.36 -5.51
N CYS A 282 -32.73 -4.23 -5.30
CA CYS A 282 -31.34 -4.07 -5.64
C CYS A 282 -30.54 -3.34 -4.55
N ILE A 283 -29.34 -3.81 -4.30
CA ILE A 283 -28.32 -3.15 -3.46
C ILE A 283 -27.15 -2.79 -4.36
N ILE A 284 -26.83 -1.52 -4.46
CA ILE A 284 -25.60 -1.02 -5.09
C ILE A 284 -24.60 -0.72 -3.98
N VAL A 285 -23.41 -1.27 -4.06
CA VAL A 285 -22.31 -0.98 -3.11
C VAL A 285 -21.23 -0.21 -3.85
N ASP A 286 -21.11 1.06 -3.56
CA ASP A 286 -20.07 1.91 -4.16
C ASP A 286 -18.78 1.83 -3.36
N GLU A 287 -17.65 1.84 -4.07
CA GLU A 287 -16.30 1.60 -3.53
C GLU A 287 -16.25 0.36 -2.61
N ALA A 288 -16.78 -0.75 -3.13
CA ALA A 288 -16.99 -1.99 -2.37
C ALA A 288 -15.74 -2.55 -1.68
N HIS A 289 -14.54 -2.25 -2.20
CA HIS A 289 -13.27 -2.67 -1.62
C HIS A 289 -12.97 -2.02 -0.25
N GLU A 290 -13.57 -0.87 0.10
CA GLU A 290 -13.31 -0.17 1.37
C GLU A 290 -14.22 -0.64 2.52
N GLY A 291 -15.46 -0.86 2.25
CA GLY A 291 -16.48 -1.01 3.29
C GLY A 291 -16.87 -2.45 3.64
N THR A 292 -16.77 -3.36 2.69
CA THR A 292 -17.30 -4.73 2.81
C THR A 292 -16.33 -5.72 3.46
N GLN A 293 -15.08 -5.33 3.70
CA GLN A 293 -14.05 -6.21 4.26
C GLN A 293 -14.14 -6.38 5.79
N THR A 294 -14.75 -5.44 6.49
CA THR A 294 -14.91 -5.53 7.94
C THR A 294 -16.10 -6.44 8.30
N GLN A 295 -16.02 -7.15 9.41
CA GLN A 295 -17.11 -8.00 9.90
C GLN A 295 -18.45 -7.25 9.97
N LEU A 296 -18.45 -6.02 10.47
CA LEU A 296 -19.65 -5.19 10.55
C LEU A 296 -20.20 -4.79 9.17
N GLY A 297 -19.31 -4.54 8.19
CA GLY A 297 -19.72 -4.24 6.82
C GLY A 297 -20.35 -5.44 6.12
N GLN A 298 -19.82 -6.64 6.34
CA GLN A 298 -20.38 -7.89 5.87
C GLN A 298 -21.76 -8.15 6.52
N ASN A 299 -21.87 -7.92 7.84
CA ASN A 299 -23.13 -8.05 8.55
C ASN A 299 -24.23 -7.11 7.99
N VAL A 300 -23.87 -5.88 7.61
CA VAL A 300 -24.81 -4.93 6.96
C VAL A 300 -25.33 -5.50 5.64
N LEU A 301 -24.43 -5.95 4.76
CA LEU A 301 -24.83 -6.53 3.48
C LEU A 301 -25.69 -7.79 3.67
N GLU A 302 -25.32 -8.66 4.60
CA GLU A 302 -26.07 -9.87 4.90
C GLU A 302 -27.48 -9.54 5.44
N ALA A 303 -27.61 -8.59 6.34
CA ALA A 303 -28.89 -8.18 6.90
C ALA A 303 -29.84 -7.58 5.86
N LEU A 304 -29.30 -6.83 4.88
CA LEU A 304 -30.07 -6.21 3.80
C LEU A 304 -30.37 -7.16 2.64
N THR A 305 -29.55 -8.20 2.42
CA THR A 305 -29.71 -9.12 1.28
C THR A 305 -30.73 -10.21 1.59
N LYS A 306 -31.75 -10.29 0.77
CA LYS A 306 -32.75 -11.39 0.78
C LYS A 306 -32.49 -12.34 -0.41
N PRO A 307 -33.09 -13.51 -0.48
CA PRO A 307 -32.85 -14.46 -1.58
C PRO A 307 -33.09 -13.91 -2.99
N THR A 308 -33.96 -12.93 -3.14
CA THR A 308 -34.31 -12.29 -4.42
C THR A 308 -33.52 -11.02 -4.68
N THR A 309 -32.87 -10.46 -3.69
CA THR A 309 -32.15 -9.18 -3.77
C THR A 309 -30.97 -9.31 -4.73
N LYS A 310 -30.87 -8.40 -5.69
CA LYS A 310 -29.71 -8.27 -6.57
C LYS A 310 -28.63 -7.38 -5.91
N VAL A 311 -27.36 -7.76 -6.03
CA VAL A 311 -26.24 -7.02 -5.43
C VAL A 311 -25.26 -6.67 -6.54
N LEU A 312 -25.12 -5.38 -6.82
CA LEU A 312 -24.14 -4.81 -7.72
C LEU A 312 -23.05 -4.13 -6.92
N GLN A 313 -21.83 -4.67 -6.95
CA GLN A 313 -20.67 -4.06 -6.31
C GLN A 313 -19.85 -3.29 -7.35
N LEU A 314 -19.53 -2.03 -7.04
CA LEU A 314 -18.75 -1.14 -7.87
C LEU A 314 -17.41 -0.87 -7.22
N SER A 315 -16.32 -1.01 -7.96
CA SER A 315 -14.98 -0.68 -7.48
C SER A 315 -14.04 -0.37 -8.63
N GLY A 316 -13.15 0.58 -8.43
CA GLY A 316 -12.04 0.85 -9.36
C GLY A 316 -10.81 -0.03 -9.09
N THR A 317 -10.75 -0.66 -7.91
CA THR A 317 -9.61 -1.44 -7.43
C THR A 317 -10.06 -2.62 -6.57
N PRO A 318 -10.86 -3.56 -7.13
CA PRO A 318 -11.48 -4.65 -6.36
C PRO A 318 -10.54 -5.86 -6.15
N PHE A 319 -9.21 -5.64 -6.02
CA PHE A 319 -8.22 -6.73 -5.94
C PHE A 319 -8.51 -7.74 -4.85
N ASN A 320 -9.07 -7.29 -3.72
CA ASN A 320 -9.46 -8.12 -2.59
C ASN A 320 -10.85 -8.78 -2.71
N LEU A 321 -11.60 -8.48 -3.77
CA LEU A 321 -12.95 -8.99 -4.00
C LEU A 321 -13.02 -10.08 -5.08
N PHE A 322 -12.02 -10.16 -5.97
CA PHE A 322 -12.05 -11.08 -7.10
C PHE A 322 -12.32 -12.53 -6.72
N ASN A 323 -11.73 -13.01 -5.62
CA ASN A 323 -11.89 -14.38 -5.15
C ASN A 323 -13.31 -14.71 -4.64
N GLN A 324 -14.17 -13.70 -4.48
CA GLN A 324 -15.55 -13.86 -4.03
C GLN A 324 -16.55 -14.02 -5.17
N TYR A 325 -16.12 -13.85 -6.42
CA TYR A 325 -16.95 -13.83 -7.61
C TYR A 325 -16.47 -14.87 -8.64
N LYS A 326 -17.40 -15.42 -9.41
CA LYS A 326 -17.06 -16.21 -10.59
C LYS A 326 -16.68 -15.26 -11.72
N GLU A 327 -15.92 -15.76 -12.69
CA GLU A 327 -15.45 -14.95 -13.82
C GLU A 327 -16.61 -14.29 -14.61
N ASP A 328 -17.74 -15.00 -14.77
CA ASP A 328 -18.94 -14.49 -15.44
C ASP A 328 -19.77 -13.50 -14.58
N GLU A 329 -19.42 -13.34 -13.28
CA GLU A 329 -19.99 -12.36 -12.36
C GLU A 329 -19.16 -11.08 -12.29
N ILE A 330 -18.04 -11.01 -13.02
CA ILE A 330 -17.13 -9.86 -13.02
C ILE A 330 -17.18 -9.19 -14.40
N TYR A 331 -17.43 -7.89 -14.40
CA TYR A 331 -17.19 -7.04 -15.56
C TYR A 331 -15.91 -6.23 -15.31
N THR A 332 -14.99 -6.20 -16.25
CA THR A 332 -13.74 -5.47 -16.13
C THR A 332 -13.64 -4.41 -17.21
N TRP A 333 -13.30 -3.18 -16.79
CA TRP A 333 -12.84 -2.09 -17.64
C TRP A 333 -11.70 -1.37 -16.92
N ASP A 334 -10.49 -1.80 -17.19
CA ASP A 334 -9.28 -1.30 -16.56
C ASP A 334 -8.54 -0.24 -17.40
N TYR A 335 -7.41 0.21 -16.91
CA TYR A 335 -6.58 1.22 -17.56
C TYR A 335 -6.08 0.76 -18.93
N VAL A 336 -5.66 -0.50 -19.06
CA VAL A 336 -5.13 -1.06 -20.31
C VAL A 336 -6.19 -1.12 -21.39
N MET A 337 -7.40 -1.58 -21.00
CA MET A 337 -8.54 -1.64 -21.92
C MET A 337 -8.93 -0.27 -22.44
N GLU A 338 -8.94 0.74 -21.55
CA GLU A 338 -9.25 2.12 -21.94
C GLU A 338 -8.19 2.72 -22.88
N GLN A 339 -6.90 2.55 -22.57
CA GLN A 339 -5.83 3.07 -23.43
C GLN A 339 -5.78 2.33 -24.79
N ARG A 340 -6.09 1.04 -24.79
CA ARG A 340 -6.25 0.27 -26.04
C ARG A 340 -7.41 0.80 -26.86
N ALA A 341 -8.57 1.02 -26.26
CA ALA A 341 -9.72 1.61 -26.93
C ALA A 341 -9.41 3.00 -27.49
N LYS A 342 -8.66 3.83 -26.73
CA LYS A 342 -8.17 5.14 -27.19
C LYS A 342 -7.31 5.01 -28.44
N ALA A 343 -6.35 4.07 -28.44
CA ALA A 343 -5.41 3.89 -29.54
C ALA A 343 -6.06 3.29 -30.81
N GLN A 344 -7.05 2.42 -30.64
CA GLN A 344 -7.70 1.68 -31.75
C GLN A 344 -9.01 2.33 -32.22
N TRP A 345 -9.47 3.44 -31.60
CA TRP A 345 -10.77 4.03 -31.90
C TRP A 345 -10.92 4.42 -33.34
N ASP A 346 -9.95 5.12 -33.88
CA ASP A 346 -10.01 5.65 -35.26
C ASP A 346 -10.00 4.54 -36.31
N GLU A 347 -9.44 3.35 -36.00
CA GLU A 347 -9.47 2.17 -36.85
C GLU A 347 -10.83 1.46 -36.81
N THR A 348 -11.47 1.43 -35.64
CA THR A 348 -12.71 0.69 -35.42
C THR A 348 -13.98 1.53 -35.59
N HIS A 349 -13.87 2.86 -35.47
CA HIS A 349 -14.96 3.85 -35.51
C HIS A 349 -14.60 5.05 -36.43
N PHE A 350 -14.28 4.71 -37.68
CA PHE A 350 -13.83 5.72 -38.66
C PHE A 350 -14.84 6.84 -38.83
N GLY A 351 -14.40 8.07 -38.55
CA GLY A 351 -15.21 9.30 -38.66
C GLY A 351 -15.98 9.69 -37.39
N ASP A 352 -16.02 8.84 -36.37
CA ASP A 352 -16.63 9.18 -35.08
C ASP A 352 -15.62 9.85 -34.14
N PRO A 353 -16.03 10.89 -33.39
CA PRO A 353 -15.14 11.51 -32.39
C PRO A 353 -14.68 10.49 -31.35
N ASN A 354 -13.38 10.40 -31.12
CA ASN A 354 -12.80 9.50 -30.12
C ASN A 354 -13.14 9.98 -28.69
N PRO A 355 -14.00 9.26 -27.95
CA PRO A 355 -14.43 9.68 -26.60
C PRO A 355 -13.32 9.59 -25.55
N TYR A 356 -12.23 8.88 -25.87
CA TYR A 356 -11.08 8.74 -24.98
C TYR A 356 -9.92 9.69 -25.33
N SER A 357 -10.08 10.48 -26.39
CA SER A 357 -9.00 11.36 -26.87
C SER A 357 -8.49 12.34 -25.81
N GLY A 358 -9.35 12.72 -24.83
CA GLY A 358 -9.03 13.64 -23.73
C GLY A 358 -8.18 13.06 -22.61
N LEU A 359 -8.02 11.74 -22.54
CA LEU A 359 -7.36 11.10 -21.41
C LEU A 359 -5.84 11.20 -21.52
N PRO A 360 -5.13 11.73 -20.49
CA PRO A 360 -3.66 11.78 -20.50
C PRO A 360 -3.05 10.40 -20.37
N THR A 361 -1.89 10.21 -20.97
CA THR A 361 -1.05 9.03 -20.81
C THR A 361 -0.27 9.13 -19.49
N MET A 362 -0.26 8.05 -18.71
CA MET A 362 0.45 7.99 -17.44
C MET A 362 1.89 7.50 -17.64
N ASN A 363 2.83 8.24 -17.07
CA ASN A 363 4.26 7.92 -17.08
C ASN A 363 4.74 7.77 -15.63
N ILE A 364 5.28 6.60 -15.28
CA ILE A 364 5.77 6.33 -13.92
C ILE A 364 7.30 6.36 -13.93
N TYR A 365 7.88 7.26 -13.14
CA TYR A 365 9.31 7.36 -12.90
C TYR A 365 9.62 6.78 -11.52
N THR A 366 10.58 5.86 -11.46
CA THR A 366 11.01 5.25 -10.20
C THR A 366 12.46 5.58 -9.90
N PHE A 367 12.73 6.03 -8.68
CA PHE A 367 14.06 6.41 -8.20
C PHE A 367 14.44 5.57 -6.99
N ASP A 368 15.61 4.95 -7.01
CA ASP A 368 16.13 4.18 -5.88
C ASP A 368 16.84 5.10 -4.88
N LEU A 369 16.09 5.62 -3.90
CA LEU A 369 16.66 6.39 -2.80
C LEU A 369 17.49 5.54 -1.84
N GLY A 370 17.26 4.23 -1.75
CA GLY A 370 18.02 3.33 -0.88
C GLY A 370 19.51 3.33 -1.19
N ARG A 371 19.88 3.44 -2.46
CA ARG A 371 21.28 3.60 -2.87
C ARG A 371 21.87 4.96 -2.55
N LEU A 372 21.04 6.01 -2.56
CA LEU A 372 21.46 7.38 -2.26
C LEU A 372 21.48 7.65 -0.76
N MET A 373 20.63 6.97 0.01
CA MET A 373 20.42 7.19 1.44
C MET A 373 20.23 5.86 2.19
N ALA A 374 21.24 4.97 2.14
CA ALA A 374 21.17 3.60 2.66
C ALA A 374 20.77 3.48 4.14
N LYS A 375 21.04 4.50 4.97
CA LYS A 375 20.66 4.53 6.39
C LYS A 375 19.15 4.55 6.66
N TYR A 376 18.32 4.78 5.65
CA TYR A 376 16.85 4.80 5.76
C TYR A 376 16.19 3.57 5.15
N MET A 377 16.96 2.54 4.80
CA MET A 377 16.40 1.28 4.36
C MET A 377 15.85 0.53 5.56
N ASP A 378 14.59 0.14 5.48
CA ASP A 378 13.94 -0.71 6.47
C ASP A 378 14.36 -2.18 6.27
N MET A 379 14.16 -3.03 7.28
CA MET A 379 14.37 -4.49 7.18
C MET A 379 13.50 -5.13 6.09
N ASP A 380 12.45 -4.44 5.62
CA ASP A 380 11.56 -4.85 4.53
C ASP A 380 12.04 -4.42 3.12
N VAL A 381 13.28 -4.03 2.95
CA VAL A 381 13.90 -3.69 1.64
C VAL A 381 13.28 -2.46 0.96
N ALA A 382 12.47 -1.68 1.66
CA ALA A 382 11.87 -0.45 1.14
C ALA A 382 12.37 0.77 1.91
N PHE A 383 12.42 1.92 1.23
CA PHE A 383 12.78 3.18 1.86
C PHE A 383 11.78 3.59 2.95
N ASN A 384 12.25 3.82 4.16
CA ASN A 384 11.41 4.17 5.31
C ASN A 384 11.09 5.67 5.34
N PHE A 385 10.05 6.07 4.63
CA PHE A 385 9.57 7.46 4.60
C PHE A 385 9.15 8.00 5.97
N THR A 386 8.62 7.15 6.86
CA THR A 386 8.18 7.56 8.20
C THR A 386 9.36 7.98 9.05
N GLU A 387 10.46 7.25 9.00
CA GLU A 387 11.69 7.61 9.68
C GLU A 387 12.38 8.81 9.02
N PHE A 388 12.48 8.82 7.70
CA PHE A 388 13.09 9.92 6.95
C PHE A 388 12.43 11.28 7.25
N PHE A 389 11.08 11.32 7.28
CA PHE A 389 10.30 12.52 7.60
C PHE A 389 9.90 12.62 9.08
N ARG A 390 10.59 11.93 9.98
CA ARG A 390 10.32 12.01 11.42
C ARG A 390 10.55 13.42 11.93
N THR A 391 9.61 13.94 12.75
CA THR A 391 9.66 15.28 13.31
C THR A 391 9.93 15.27 14.81
N ARG A 392 10.61 16.30 15.31
CA ARG A 392 10.73 16.62 16.73
C ARG A 392 9.44 17.29 17.23
N ASP A 393 9.28 17.42 18.55
CA ASP A 393 8.13 18.08 19.14
C ASP A 393 8.03 19.57 18.81
N ASN A 394 9.16 20.22 18.49
CA ASN A 394 9.20 21.62 18.04
C ASN A 394 8.78 21.80 16.56
N GLY A 395 8.37 20.73 15.86
CA GLY A 395 7.91 20.77 14.48
C GLY A 395 9.01 20.75 13.42
N THR A 396 10.31 20.63 13.78
CA THR A 396 11.40 20.47 12.82
C THR A 396 11.69 19.00 12.53
N PHE A 397 12.32 18.70 11.40
CA PHE A 397 12.74 17.33 11.09
C PHE A 397 13.89 16.86 11.98
N VAL A 398 13.86 15.58 12.38
CA VAL A 398 15.00 14.93 13.05
C VAL A 398 16.18 14.87 12.08
N HIS A 399 15.92 14.53 10.83
CA HIS A 399 16.91 14.38 9.75
C HIS A 399 16.86 15.56 8.77
N GLU A 400 16.85 16.80 9.30
CA GLU A 400 16.64 18.02 8.50
C GLU A 400 17.65 18.18 7.36
N GLN A 401 18.93 17.84 7.60
CA GLN A 401 19.96 17.94 6.57
C GLN A 401 19.71 16.98 5.41
N ASP A 402 19.24 15.76 5.68
CA ASP A 402 18.95 14.78 4.63
C ASP A 402 17.70 15.17 3.84
N VAL A 403 16.67 15.72 4.50
CA VAL A 403 15.49 16.24 3.82
C VAL A 403 15.86 17.42 2.93
N ARG A 404 16.74 18.33 3.37
CA ARG A 404 17.29 19.41 2.52
C ARG A 404 18.05 18.85 1.33
N ALA A 405 18.97 17.91 1.56
CA ALA A 405 19.73 17.27 0.49
C ALA A 405 18.82 16.58 -0.54
N PHE A 406 17.72 15.97 -0.09
CA PHE A 406 16.72 15.40 -0.98
C PHE A 406 16.02 16.46 -1.84
N LEU A 407 15.60 17.60 -1.24
CA LEU A 407 14.99 18.71 -1.99
C LEU A 407 15.97 19.34 -2.97
N ASP A 408 17.23 19.51 -2.57
CA ASP A 408 18.30 20.00 -3.44
C ASP A 408 18.57 19.03 -4.61
N LEU A 409 18.50 17.71 -4.36
CA LEU A 409 18.64 16.69 -5.40
C LEU A 409 17.51 16.78 -6.43
N LEU A 410 16.25 16.96 -5.98
CA LEU A 410 15.09 17.11 -6.87
C LEU A 410 15.19 18.34 -7.79
N THR A 411 15.92 19.37 -7.35
CA THR A 411 15.99 20.68 -8.02
C THR A 411 17.36 21.01 -8.61
N LYS A 412 18.36 20.14 -8.43
CA LYS A 412 19.72 20.35 -8.93
C LYS A 412 19.69 20.59 -10.44
N PRO A 413 20.19 21.74 -10.95
CA PRO A 413 20.14 22.05 -12.37
C PRO A 413 20.97 21.05 -13.19
N ASP A 414 20.31 20.26 -14.00
CA ASP A 414 20.93 19.30 -14.90
C ASP A 414 19.99 19.04 -16.09
N LYS A 415 20.45 19.30 -17.31
CA LYS A 415 19.64 19.14 -18.52
C LYS A 415 19.32 17.68 -18.85
N GLU A 416 20.13 16.73 -18.39
CA GLU A 416 19.95 15.31 -18.62
C GLU A 416 19.22 14.62 -17.45
N SER A 417 18.99 15.34 -16.36
CA SER A 417 18.36 14.79 -15.16
C SER A 417 16.86 14.59 -15.35
N LEU A 418 16.39 13.45 -14.89
CA LEU A 418 14.95 13.12 -14.85
C LEU A 418 14.31 13.41 -13.48
N PHE A 419 15.05 13.99 -12.53
CA PHE A 419 14.44 14.49 -11.31
C PHE A 419 13.44 15.61 -11.63
N PRO A 420 12.23 15.59 -11.02
CA PRO A 420 11.07 16.32 -11.54
C PRO A 420 11.25 17.85 -11.62
N PHE A 421 12.13 18.43 -10.84
CA PHE A 421 12.31 19.88 -10.79
C PHE A 421 13.73 20.34 -11.18
N SER A 422 14.57 19.44 -11.67
CA SER A 422 15.96 19.71 -12.03
C SER A 422 16.13 20.42 -13.38
N ASN A 423 15.25 20.13 -14.33
CA ASN A 423 15.26 20.70 -15.69
C ASN A 423 14.10 21.67 -15.87
N GLU A 424 14.33 22.84 -16.46
CA GLU A 424 13.29 23.86 -16.66
C GLU A 424 12.19 23.39 -17.60
N GLU A 425 12.52 22.69 -18.70
CA GLU A 425 11.53 22.16 -19.62
C GLU A 425 10.66 21.08 -18.94
N PHE A 426 11.28 20.22 -18.18
CA PHE A 426 10.57 19.16 -17.46
C PHE A 426 9.73 19.76 -16.31
N ARG A 427 10.24 20.77 -15.62
CA ARG A 427 9.51 21.51 -14.57
C ARG A 427 8.24 22.18 -15.10
N ARG A 428 8.27 22.69 -16.33
CA ARG A 428 7.08 23.30 -16.98
C ARG A 428 5.93 22.31 -17.17
N CYS A 429 6.19 21.00 -17.12
CA CYS A 429 5.15 19.97 -17.15
C CYS A 429 4.39 19.85 -15.81
N PHE A 430 4.90 20.44 -14.71
CA PHE A 430 4.38 20.23 -13.35
C PHE A 430 3.78 21.52 -12.79
N HIS A 431 2.71 22.02 -13.43
CA HIS A 431 2.00 23.20 -12.97
C HIS A 431 1.42 22.99 -11.56
N HIS A 432 0.64 21.91 -11.39
CA HIS A 432 -0.01 21.58 -10.13
C HIS A 432 0.32 20.16 -9.74
N THR A 433 0.88 19.94 -8.55
CA THR A 433 1.36 18.63 -8.11
C THR A 433 0.77 18.23 -6.77
N LEU A 434 0.57 16.92 -6.57
CA LEU A 434 0.14 16.32 -5.32
C LEU A 434 1.31 15.56 -4.69
N TRP A 435 1.66 15.88 -3.45
CA TRP A 435 2.74 15.22 -2.71
C TRP A 435 2.14 14.43 -1.55
N MET A 436 2.35 13.12 -1.56
CA MET A 436 1.86 12.21 -0.55
C MET A 436 2.90 12.01 0.56
N LEU A 437 2.54 12.34 1.79
CA LEU A 437 3.44 12.34 2.96
C LEU A 437 2.98 11.34 4.03
N PRO A 438 3.89 10.83 4.88
CA PRO A 438 3.58 9.80 5.86
C PRO A 438 2.77 10.29 7.07
N GLY A 439 2.65 11.61 7.28
CA GLY A 439 1.90 12.14 8.43
C GLY A 439 1.72 13.66 8.41
N VAL A 440 0.77 14.13 9.22
CA VAL A 440 0.38 15.54 9.32
C VAL A 440 1.54 16.43 9.79
N ARG A 441 2.30 15.96 10.79
CA ARG A 441 3.48 16.67 11.30
C ARG A 441 4.56 16.82 10.23
N ALA A 442 4.81 15.75 9.47
CA ALA A 442 5.74 15.77 8.34
C ALA A 442 5.31 16.75 7.27
N ALA A 443 4.02 16.81 6.92
CA ALA A 443 3.47 17.75 5.95
C ALA A 443 3.63 19.21 6.41
N LYS A 444 3.40 19.51 7.69
CA LYS A 444 3.61 20.85 8.27
C LYS A 444 5.08 21.27 8.20
N ALA A 445 6.00 20.38 8.62
CA ALA A 445 7.42 20.64 8.60
C ALA A 445 7.96 20.85 7.17
N LEU A 446 7.51 20.00 6.23
CA LEU A 446 7.90 20.11 4.82
C LEU A 446 7.33 21.39 4.18
N SER A 447 6.10 21.78 4.48
CA SER A 447 5.51 23.03 3.99
C SER A 447 6.38 24.24 4.36
N ALA A 448 6.82 24.33 5.63
CA ALA A 448 7.70 25.41 6.09
C ALA A 448 9.06 25.39 5.36
N MET A 449 9.61 24.21 5.11
CA MET A 449 10.89 24.07 4.40
C MET A 449 10.78 24.43 2.92
N LEU A 450 9.71 24.02 2.23
CA LEU A 450 9.46 24.34 0.82
C LEU A 450 9.27 25.84 0.58
N GLN A 451 8.61 26.55 1.49
CA GLN A 451 8.38 28.00 1.37
C GLN A 451 9.67 28.84 1.34
N ILE A 452 10.72 28.36 2.01
CA ILE A 452 12.03 29.04 2.04
C ILE A 452 13.04 28.46 1.03
N HIS A 453 12.68 27.40 0.31
CA HIS A 453 13.57 26.76 -0.65
C HIS A 453 13.70 27.61 -1.94
N PRO A 454 14.90 27.78 -2.51
CA PRO A 454 15.13 28.66 -3.67
C PRO A 454 14.24 28.38 -4.89
N VAL A 455 13.92 27.11 -5.15
CA VAL A 455 13.07 26.71 -6.27
C VAL A 455 11.62 26.60 -5.85
N PHE A 456 11.34 25.86 -4.77
CA PHE A 456 9.96 25.57 -4.34
C PHE A 456 9.27 26.77 -3.69
N GLY A 457 10.00 27.77 -3.20
CA GLY A 457 9.43 29.01 -2.71
C GLY A 457 8.71 29.85 -3.79
N ASN A 458 8.90 29.50 -5.07
CA ASN A 458 8.15 30.08 -6.19
C ASN A 458 6.82 29.37 -6.47
N PHE A 459 6.54 28.27 -5.77
CA PHE A 459 5.27 27.54 -5.86
C PHE A 459 4.35 27.97 -4.73
N GLU A 460 3.06 27.98 -4.97
CA GLU A 460 2.09 28.12 -3.89
C GLU A 460 1.93 26.78 -3.17
N ILE A 461 2.32 26.72 -1.89
CA ILE A 461 2.30 25.51 -1.09
C ILE A 461 0.97 25.41 -0.35
N VAL A 462 0.18 24.39 -0.68
CA VAL A 462 -1.15 24.13 -0.09
C VAL A 462 -1.06 22.89 0.80
N ASN A 463 -1.08 23.07 2.11
CA ASN A 463 -1.08 21.95 3.05
C ASN A 463 -2.51 21.61 3.45
N VAL A 464 -3.01 20.47 2.97
CA VAL A 464 -4.34 19.92 3.29
C VAL A 464 -4.27 18.74 4.27
N ALA A 465 -3.07 18.40 4.75
CA ALA A 465 -2.91 17.39 5.78
C ALA A 465 -3.47 17.91 7.11
N GLY A 466 -4.60 17.37 7.57
CA GLY A 466 -5.27 17.72 8.82
C GLY A 466 -5.54 16.48 9.66
N GLU A 467 -5.83 16.68 10.96
CA GLU A 467 -6.31 15.63 11.86
C GLU A 467 -7.82 15.49 11.63
N GLY A 468 -8.27 14.29 11.26
CA GLY A 468 -9.67 13.98 11.08
C GLY A 468 -10.06 13.56 9.66
N ASP A 469 -11.02 12.66 9.60
CA ASP A 469 -11.59 12.10 8.37
C ASP A 469 -12.99 12.70 8.04
N ASP A 470 -13.35 13.80 8.68
CA ASP A 470 -14.65 14.44 8.52
C ASP A 470 -14.84 15.00 7.10
N ASP A 471 -16.00 14.69 6.52
CA ASP A 471 -16.34 15.08 5.16
C ASP A 471 -16.47 16.59 4.97
N ALA A 472 -16.84 17.34 6.02
CA ALA A 472 -16.84 18.80 6.02
C ALA A 472 -15.42 19.37 5.80
N GLU A 473 -14.42 18.80 6.47
CA GLU A 473 -13.01 19.19 6.29
C GLU A 473 -12.44 18.86 4.90
N LYS A 474 -13.01 17.85 4.21
CA LYS A 474 -12.61 17.53 2.82
C LYS A 474 -13.12 18.55 1.82
N GLY A 475 -14.34 19.08 2.03
CA GLY A 475 -14.90 20.17 1.24
C GLY A 475 -14.04 21.43 1.32
N ASP A 476 -13.62 21.79 2.54
CA ASP A 476 -12.74 22.94 2.79
C ASP A 476 -11.35 22.72 2.16
N ALA A 477 -10.81 21.50 2.24
CA ALA A 477 -9.52 21.15 1.64
C ALA A 477 -9.55 21.25 0.10
N LEU A 478 -10.63 20.80 -0.54
CA LEU A 478 -10.80 20.94 -1.98
C LEU A 478 -10.88 22.40 -2.40
N GLU A 479 -11.67 23.19 -1.67
CA GLU A 479 -11.82 24.62 -1.95
C GLU A 479 -10.48 25.37 -1.80
N LEU A 480 -9.67 25.02 -0.80
CA LEU A 480 -8.32 25.59 -0.63
C LEU A 480 -7.42 25.29 -1.83
N VAL A 481 -7.41 24.04 -2.31
CA VAL A 481 -6.62 23.63 -3.48
C VAL A 481 -7.12 24.37 -4.72
N GLN A 482 -8.43 24.41 -4.95
CA GLN A 482 -9.00 25.10 -6.11
C GLN A 482 -8.71 26.60 -6.08
N LYS A 483 -8.80 27.27 -4.91
CA LYS A 483 -8.43 28.68 -4.76
C LYS A 483 -6.97 28.94 -5.09
N ALA A 484 -6.07 28.05 -4.65
CA ALA A 484 -4.64 28.18 -4.95
C ALA A 484 -4.36 28.00 -6.45
N ILE A 485 -4.96 26.98 -7.10
CA ILE A 485 -4.82 26.71 -8.54
C ILE A 485 -5.29 27.92 -9.37
N ARG A 486 -6.37 28.57 -8.96
CA ARG A 486 -6.89 29.78 -9.64
C ARG A 486 -6.01 31.01 -9.49
N ARG A 487 -5.21 31.06 -8.42
CA ARG A 487 -4.38 32.21 -8.06
C ARG A 487 -2.95 32.10 -8.54
N SER A 488 -2.47 30.88 -8.72
CA SER A 488 -1.08 30.59 -9.07
C SER A 488 -0.98 29.56 -10.18
N ASP A 489 -0.09 29.79 -11.15
CA ASP A 489 0.20 28.83 -12.24
C ASP A 489 0.94 27.58 -11.74
N TYR A 490 1.55 27.64 -10.56
CA TYR A 490 2.33 26.55 -9.98
C TYR A 490 1.96 26.31 -8.52
N THR A 491 1.43 25.12 -8.20
CA THR A 491 1.06 24.75 -6.83
C THR A 491 1.62 23.40 -6.42
N ILE A 492 1.94 23.26 -5.13
CA ILE A 492 2.27 21.98 -4.51
C ILE A 492 1.25 21.72 -3.41
N THR A 493 0.44 20.68 -3.59
CA THR A 493 -0.53 20.22 -2.58
C THR A 493 0.10 19.14 -1.73
N LEU A 494 0.21 19.36 -0.41
CA LEU A 494 0.72 18.37 0.55
C LEU A 494 -0.45 17.64 1.21
N SER A 495 -0.47 16.30 1.14
CA SER A 495 -1.54 15.47 1.71
C SER A 495 -0.98 14.22 2.40
N CYS A 496 -1.71 13.73 3.41
CA CYS A 496 -1.46 12.45 4.09
C CYS A 496 -2.58 11.43 3.84
N GLY A 497 -3.35 11.59 2.76
CA GLY A 497 -4.51 10.77 2.42
C GLY A 497 -5.78 11.56 2.12
N LYS A 498 -5.94 12.80 2.58
CA LYS A 498 -7.05 13.67 2.15
C LYS A 498 -6.95 13.91 0.63
N LEU A 499 -8.09 14.00 -0.04
CA LEU A 499 -8.22 14.19 -1.49
C LEU A 499 -7.70 13.04 -2.37
N THR A 500 -7.19 11.95 -1.81
CA THR A 500 -6.78 10.77 -2.60
C THR A 500 -7.98 9.95 -3.09
N THR A 501 -9.14 10.13 -2.46
CA THR A 501 -10.36 9.38 -2.75
C THR A 501 -11.58 10.29 -2.73
N GLY A 502 -12.56 10.04 -3.60
CA GLY A 502 -13.85 10.74 -3.63
C GLY A 502 -13.85 12.15 -4.26
N VAL A 503 -12.68 12.71 -4.58
CA VAL A 503 -12.53 14.07 -5.07
C VAL A 503 -11.68 14.08 -6.35
N SER A 504 -11.92 14.99 -7.28
CA SER A 504 -11.11 15.17 -8.49
C SER A 504 -10.62 16.60 -8.58
N VAL A 505 -9.31 16.75 -8.79
CA VAL A 505 -8.66 18.01 -9.15
C VAL A 505 -8.04 17.79 -10.53
N PRO A 506 -8.72 18.21 -11.61
CA PRO A 506 -8.28 17.93 -12.98
C PRO A 506 -6.90 18.48 -13.31
N GLU A 507 -6.52 19.59 -12.69
CA GLU A 507 -5.31 20.35 -12.97
C GLU A 507 -4.04 19.67 -12.45
N TRP A 508 -4.13 18.70 -11.54
CA TRP A 508 -2.95 17.96 -11.08
C TRP A 508 -2.26 17.20 -12.23
N THR A 509 -1.03 17.57 -12.52
CA THR A 509 -0.22 17.00 -13.61
C THR A 509 0.74 15.91 -13.11
N ALA A 510 1.12 15.96 -11.86
CA ALA A 510 2.02 14.97 -11.27
C ALA A 510 1.68 14.63 -9.82
N VAL A 511 2.05 13.40 -9.41
CA VAL A 511 2.03 12.96 -8.01
C VAL A 511 3.40 12.50 -7.57
N MET A 512 3.83 12.94 -6.36
CA MET A 512 5.05 12.52 -5.68
C MET A 512 4.69 11.55 -4.56
N MET A 513 5.14 10.30 -4.64
CA MET A 513 4.85 9.24 -3.68
C MET A 513 5.93 9.18 -2.60
N LEU A 514 5.81 10.04 -1.58
CA LEU A 514 6.75 10.17 -0.45
C LEU A 514 6.19 9.55 0.84
N SER A 515 5.31 8.56 0.73
CA SER A 515 4.71 7.86 1.86
C SER A 515 4.46 6.39 1.52
N GLY A 516 4.13 5.61 2.54
CA GLY A 516 3.84 4.19 2.39
C GLY A 516 5.07 3.29 2.56
N THR A 517 4.82 1.99 2.58
CA THR A 517 5.81 0.92 2.73
C THR A 517 5.73 -0.02 1.53
N PHE A 518 6.60 -1.02 1.47
CA PHE A 518 6.49 -2.11 0.49
C PHE A 518 5.09 -2.75 0.51
N ASN A 519 4.48 -2.90 1.68
CA ASN A 519 3.16 -3.51 1.87
C ASN A 519 1.98 -2.55 1.63
N THR A 520 2.21 -1.36 1.06
CA THR A 520 1.12 -0.45 0.67
C THR A 520 0.12 -1.18 -0.23
N ALA A 521 -1.17 -1.14 0.12
CA ALA A 521 -2.20 -1.78 -0.66
C ALA A 521 -2.23 -1.24 -2.10
N ALA A 522 -2.27 -2.15 -3.09
CA ALA A 522 -2.31 -1.75 -4.49
C ALA A 522 -3.52 -0.87 -4.81
N SER A 523 -4.67 -1.11 -4.16
CA SER A 523 -5.86 -0.27 -4.29
C SER A 523 -5.60 1.19 -3.91
N SER A 524 -5.01 1.44 -2.75
CA SER A 524 -4.70 2.80 -2.26
C SER A 524 -3.67 3.50 -3.16
N TYR A 525 -2.66 2.77 -3.59
CA TYR A 525 -1.65 3.28 -4.51
C TYR A 525 -2.25 3.69 -5.85
N MET A 526 -2.99 2.77 -6.49
CA MET A 526 -3.61 3.03 -7.80
C MET A 526 -4.65 4.15 -7.75
N GLN A 527 -5.45 4.23 -6.69
CA GLN A 527 -6.38 5.35 -6.49
C GLN A 527 -5.67 6.69 -6.41
N THR A 528 -4.53 6.75 -5.76
CA THR A 528 -3.73 7.98 -5.64
C THR A 528 -3.16 8.39 -7.00
N ILE A 529 -2.50 7.48 -7.71
CA ILE A 529 -1.86 7.82 -8.99
C ILE A 529 -2.88 8.13 -10.09
N PHE A 530 -4.05 7.51 -10.10
CA PHE A 530 -5.10 7.82 -11.07
C PHE A 530 -5.73 9.22 -10.88
N ARG A 531 -5.45 9.93 -9.79
CA ARG A 531 -5.90 11.32 -9.62
C ARG A 531 -5.31 12.25 -10.69
N VAL A 532 -4.04 12.04 -11.03
CA VAL A 532 -3.39 12.87 -12.05
C VAL A 532 -3.80 12.51 -13.49
N GLN A 533 -4.50 11.41 -13.72
CA GLN A 533 -5.00 11.03 -15.04
C GLN A 533 -6.29 11.78 -15.44
N THR A 534 -6.73 12.73 -14.63
CA THR A 534 -7.90 13.55 -14.95
C THR A 534 -7.63 14.41 -16.21
N PRO A 535 -8.49 14.39 -17.25
CA PRO A 535 -8.41 15.35 -18.33
C PRO A 535 -8.52 16.78 -17.81
N ALA A 536 -7.67 17.65 -18.32
CA ALA A 536 -7.72 19.08 -18.04
C ALA A 536 -7.20 19.87 -19.23
N THR A 537 -7.60 21.15 -19.29
CA THR A 537 -6.99 22.16 -20.15
C THR A 537 -6.40 23.22 -19.23
N ILE A 538 -5.10 23.43 -19.29
CA ILE A 538 -4.36 24.39 -18.46
C ILE A 538 -3.79 25.44 -19.40
N ASN A 539 -4.14 26.69 -19.18
CA ASN A 539 -3.70 27.82 -20.03
C ASN A 539 -3.98 27.60 -21.54
N GLY A 540 -5.13 27.01 -21.89
CA GLY A 540 -5.51 26.69 -23.26
C GLY A 540 -4.83 25.45 -23.87
N LEU A 541 -3.93 24.80 -23.15
CA LEU A 541 -3.23 23.59 -23.59
C LEU A 541 -3.86 22.36 -22.93
N ARG A 542 -4.15 21.35 -23.74
CA ARG A 542 -4.70 20.09 -23.26
C ARG A 542 -3.63 19.25 -22.56
N LYS A 543 -3.98 18.68 -21.43
CA LYS A 543 -3.12 17.75 -20.70
C LYS A 543 -3.03 16.40 -21.44
N GLU A 544 -1.91 16.13 -22.11
CA GLU A 544 -1.69 14.88 -22.86
C GLU A 544 -0.99 13.80 -22.02
N ASN A 545 -0.18 14.21 -21.06
CA ASN A 545 0.59 13.34 -20.17
C ASN A 545 0.32 13.70 -18.71
N CYS A 546 0.45 12.69 -17.86
CA CYS A 546 0.52 12.85 -16.40
C CYS A 546 1.64 11.98 -15.84
N TYR A 547 2.15 12.34 -14.66
CA TYR A 547 3.39 11.82 -14.14
C TYR A 547 3.22 11.29 -12.73
N VAL A 548 3.91 10.19 -12.45
CA VAL A 548 4.04 9.59 -11.12
C VAL A 548 5.52 9.49 -10.80
N PHE A 549 5.94 10.07 -9.68
CA PHE A 549 7.30 9.95 -9.18
C PHE A 549 7.29 9.11 -7.91
N ASP A 550 7.81 7.90 -7.99
CA ASP A 550 7.91 6.99 -6.86
C ASP A 550 9.37 6.74 -6.49
N PHE A 551 9.69 6.99 -5.23
CA PHE A 551 11.03 6.84 -4.68
C PHE A 551 11.22 5.50 -3.94
N ALA A 552 10.31 4.53 -4.17
CA ALA A 552 10.40 3.16 -3.71
C ALA A 552 10.07 2.19 -4.87
N PRO A 553 11.04 1.92 -5.77
CA PRO A 553 10.83 1.16 -7.01
C PRO A 553 10.23 -0.22 -6.78
N ASP A 554 10.62 -0.93 -5.73
CA ASP A 554 10.13 -2.28 -5.42
C ASP A 554 8.63 -2.28 -5.11
N ARG A 555 8.13 -1.24 -4.44
CA ARG A 555 6.70 -1.03 -4.21
C ARG A 555 5.95 -0.84 -5.52
N THR A 556 6.45 0.04 -6.40
CA THR A 556 5.84 0.28 -7.70
C THR A 556 5.73 -0.99 -8.52
N LEU A 557 6.83 -1.77 -8.61
CA LEU A 557 6.87 -3.02 -9.36
C LEU A 557 5.85 -4.04 -8.83
N ARG A 558 5.75 -4.20 -7.50
CA ARG A 558 4.78 -5.10 -6.86
C ARG A 558 3.34 -4.68 -7.16
N VAL A 559 3.02 -3.40 -6.97
CA VAL A 559 1.67 -2.88 -7.18
C VAL A 559 1.24 -3.03 -8.65
N ILE A 560 2.15 -2.76 -9.59
CA ILE A 560 1.86 -2.91 -11.02
C ILE A 560 1.63 -4.39 -11.39
N ALA A 561 2.44 -5.31 -10.86
CA ALA A 561 2.23 -6.74 -11.06
C ALA A 561 0.90 -7.23 -10.50
N GLU A 562 0.52 -6.78 -9.29
CA GLU A 562 -0.77 -7.08 -8.68
C GLU A 562 -1.93 -6.50 -9.51
N THR A 563 -1.78 -5.27 -9.98
CA THR A 563 -2.78 -4.58 -10.81
C THR A 563 -2.97 -5.29 -12.16
N ALA A 564 -1.91 -5.80 -12.75
CA ALA A 564 -1.96 -6.58 -13.99
C ALA A 564 -2.48 -8.01 -13.79
N LYS A 565 -2.92 -8.38 -12.58
CA LYS A 565 -3.34 -9.74 -12.20
C LYS A 565 -2.25 -10.80 -12.41
N VAL A 566 -1.00 -10.38 -12.33
CA VAL A 566 0.14 -11.26 -12.48
C VAL A 566 0.50 -11.83 -11.11
N GLN A 567 0.63 -13.13 -11.00
CA GLN A 567 1.21 -13.76 -9.81
C GLN A 567 2.69 -13.38 -9.72
N ALA A 568 3.00 -12.40 -8.89
CA ALA A 568 4.36 -11.87 -8.75
C ALA A 568 5.33 -12.80 -8.02
N LYS A 569 5.00 -14.10 -7.89
CA LYS A 569 5.89 -15.11 -7.29
C LYS A 569 6.97 -15.52 -8.28
N ALA A 570 8.22 -15.43 -7.84
CA ALA A 570 9.37 -15.81 -8.64
C ALA A 570 9.26 -17.27 -9.14
N GLY A 571 9.53 -17.47 -10.41
CA GLY A 571 9.65 -18.80 -11.03
C GLY A 571 8.37 -19.42 -11.60
N LYS A 572 7.18 -18.85 -11.38
CA LYS A 572 5.90 -19.43 -11.83
C LYS A 572 5.02 -18.52 -12.70
N THR A 573 5.61 -17.57 -13.39
CA THR A 573 4.88 -16.71 -14.32
C THR A 573 4.53 -17.46 -15.60
N THR A 574 3.25 -17.46 -15.95
CA THR A 574 2.79 -18.02 -17.22
C THR A 574 3.12 -17.08 -18.37
N GLU A 575 3.10 -17.60 -19.61
CA GLU A 575 3.28 -16.78 -20.81
C GLU A 575 2.16 -15.73 -20.96
N ASN A 576 0.96 -16.07 -20.52
CA ASN A 576 -0.18 -15.14 -20.47
C ASN A 576 0.04 -13.99 -19.49
N ASP A 577 0.63 -14.26 -18.31
CA ASP A 577 0.97 -13.22 -17.33
C ASP A 577 1.99 -12.23 -17.90
N ARG A 578 3.01 -12.73 -18.63
CA ARG A 578 4.01 -11.89 -19.31
C ARG A 578 3.39 -11.02 -20.39
N LYS A 579 2.44 -11.56 -21.16
CA LYS A 579 1.71 -10.81 -22.19
C LYS A 579 0.87 -9.70 -21.56
N THR A 580 0.09 -10.02 -20.54
CA THR A 580 -0.78 -9.05 -19.82
C THR A 580 0.05 -7.93 -19.21
N LEU A 581 1.17 -8.27 -18.56
CA LEU A 581 2.08 -7.27 -17.99
C LEU A 581 2.77 -6.44 -19.08
N GLY A 582 3.18 -7.08 -20.20
CA GLY A 582 3.75 -6.37 -21.34
C GLY A 582 2.80 -5.35 -21.93
N GLU A 583 1.52 -5.70 -22.08
CA GLU A 583 0.47 -4.77 -22.51
C GLU A 583 0.27 -3.61 -21.53
N PHE A 584 0.28 -3.89 -20.23
CA PHE A 584 0.20 -2.84 -19.22
C PHE A 584 1.36 -1.84 -19.35
N LEU A 585 2.59 -2.34 -19.45
CA LEU A 585 3.80 -1.52 -19.58
C LEU A 585 3.85 -0.71 -20.90
N ASN A 586 3.22 -1.20 -21.96
CA ASN A 586 3.12 -0.44 -23.22
C ASN A 586 2.27 0.83 -23.05
N PHE A 587 1.21 0.78 -22.24
CA PHE A 587 0.32 1.91 -22.02
C PHE A 587 0.66 2.73 -20.76
N CYS A 588 1.40 2.14 -19.83
CA CYS A 588 1.86 2.77 -18.60
C CYS A 588 3.35 2.49 -18.42
N PRO A 589 4.24 3.18 -19.14
CA PRO A 589 5.66 2.92 -19.09
C PRO A 589 6.22 3.22 -17.71
N ILE A 590 7.04 2.30 -17.18
CA ILE A 590 7.83 2.49 -15.99
C ILE A 590 9.26 2.81 -16.42
N ILE A 591 9.75 3.97 -16.00
CA ILE A 591 11.06 4.48 -16.29
C ILE A 591 11.91 4.38 -15.03
N ALA A 592 12.85 3.44 -15.01
CA ALA A 592 13.80 3.33 -13.91
C ALA A 592 14.91 4.36 -14.09
N CYS A 593 15.15 5.14 -13.05
CA CYS A 593 16.20 6.13 -12.99
C CYS A 593 17.30 5.68 -12.03
N GLU A 594 18.54 5.64 -12.49
CA GLU A 594 19.71 5.41 -11.65
C GLU A 594 20.50 6.71 -11.55
N GLY A 595 20.44 7.34 -10.35
CA GLY A 595 20.94 8.71 -10.20
C GLY A 595 20.11 9.71 -11.00
N THR A 596 20.76 10.49 -11.87
CA THR A 596 20.12 11.50 -12.72
C THR A 596 19.78 11.01 -14.13
N GLN A 597 20.24 9.81 -14.52
CA GLN A 597 20.12 9.31 -15.90
C GLN A 597 19.05 8.24 -16.05
N MET A 598 18.42 8.22 -17.21
CA MET A 598 17.47 7.20 -17.62
C MET A 598 18.20 5.89 -17.91
N LYS A 599 17.84 4.82 -17.17
CA LYS A 599 17.97 3.46 -17.66
C LYS A 599 16.75 3.15 -18.53
N ASP A 600 16.86 2.18 -19.42
CA ASP A 600 15.81 1.79 -20.36
C ASP A 600 14.42 1.62 -19.73
N LYS A 601 13.38 1.71 -20.56
CA LYS A 601 12.01 1.32 -20.17
C LYS A 601 12.02 -0.12 -19.69
N ILE A 602 11.44 -0.37 -18.53
CA ILE A 602 11.38 -1.70 -17.92
C ILE A 602 10.49 -2.61 -18.79
N THR A 603 11.05 -3.72 -19.26
CA THR A 603 10.29 -4.78 -19.92
C THR A 603 9.64 -5.72 -18.90
N ALA A 604 8.63 -6.50 -19.32
CA ALA A 604 7.99 -7.49 -18.45
C ALA A 604 9.00 -8.49 -17.85
N ASN A 605 9.97 -8.95 -18.64
CA ASN A 605 11.02 -9.87 -18.15
C ASN A 605 11.93 -9.19 -17.11
N GLN A 606 12.35 -7.97 -17.34
CA GLN A 606 13.15 -7.20 -16.35
C GLN A 606 12.37 -6.95 -15.06
N LEU A 607 11.06 -6.68 -15.16
CA LEU A 607 10.20 -6.50 -14.00
C LEU A 607 10.13 -7.79 -13.18
N PHE A 608 9.93 -8.95 -13.81
CA PHE A 608 9.93 -10.24 -13.10
C PHE A 608 11.26 -10.56 -12.44
N GLU A 609 12.38 -10.29 -13.12
CA GLU A 609 13.72 -10.48 -12.53
C GLU A 609 13.96 -9.54 -11.33
N GLN A 610 13.49 -8.31 -11.39
CA GLN A 610 13.58 -7.39 -10.27
C GLN A 610 12.69 -7.81 -9.11
N LEU A 611 11.46 -8.23 -9.36
CA LEU A 611 10.57 -8.78 -8.33
C LEU A 611 11.19 -10.01 -7.66
N LYS A 612 11.78 -10.90 -8.43
CA LYS A 612 12.51 -12.06 -7.88
C LYS A 612 13.62 -11.63 -6.92
N LYS A 613 14.40 -10.60 -7.28
CA LYS A 613 15.42 -10.02 -6.39
C LYS A 613 14.80 -9.49 -5.09
N VAL A 614 13.67 -8.78 -5.17
CA VAL A 614 12.98 -8.25 -3.99
C VAL A 614 12.52 -9.38 -3.07
N TYR A 615 11.89 -10.43 -3.61
CA TYR A 615 11.49 -11.58 -2.79
C TYR A 615 12.70 -12.28 -2.14
N VAL A 616 13.80 -12.43 -2.89
CA VAL A 616 15.04 -13.01 -2.37
C VAL A 616 15.61 -12.15 -1.23
N GLU A 617 15.67 -10.82 -1.37
CA GLU A 617 16.14 -9.94 -0.30
C GLU A 617 15.24 -10.00 0.94
N ARG A 618 13.92 -10.09 0.76
CA ARG A 618 12.99 -10.28 1.90
C ARG A 618 13.18 -11.60 2.60
N VAL A 619 13.37 -12.68 1.85
CA VAL A 619 13.66 -14.01 2.44
C VAL A 619 14.96 -13.97 3.24
N VAL A 620 16.01 -13.34 2.71
CA VAL A 620 17.32 -13.22 3.38
C VAL A 620 17.23 -12.32 4.61
N SER A 621 16.66 -11.10 4.49
CA SER A 621 16.55 -10.14 5.59
C SER A 621 15.66 -10.61 6.73
N SER A 622 14.63 -11.41 6.43
CA SER A 622 13.78 -12.04 7.45
C SER A 622 14.39 -13.28 8.10
N GLY A 623 15.54 -13.76 7.64
CA GLY A 623 16.14 -15.01 8.09
C GLY A 623 15.28 -16.23 7.73
N PHE A 624 14.69 -16.24 6.54
CA PHE A 624 13.77 -17.27 6.04
C PHE A 624 12.45 -17.39 6.83
N ASP A 625 12.10 -16.33 7.57
CA ASP A 625 10.87 -16.24 8.35
C ASP A 625 9.79 -15.46 7.58
N THR A 626 9.52 -15.85 6.34
CA THR A 626 8.51 -15.24 5.47
C THR A 626 7.79 -16.28 4.62
N GLY A 627 6.54 -15.96 4.24
CA GLY A 627 5.73 -16.78 3.33
C GLY A 627 6.26 -16.89 1.91
N ASP A 628 7.11 -15.97 1.50
CA ASP A 628 7.67 -15.90 0.15
C ASP A 628 8.56 -17.11 -0.20
N LEU A 629 9.01 -17.84 0.82
CA LEU A 629 9.83 -19.06 0.66
C LEU A 629 9.01 -20.30 0.30
N TYR A 630 7.68 -20.31 0.51
CA TYR A 630 6.87 -21.52 0.35
C TYR A 630 6.21 -21.63 -1.02
N SER A 631 6.08 -22.85 -1.53
CA SER A 631 5.43 -23.15 -2.80
C SER A 631 3.91 -23.28 -2.65
N GLU A 632 3.17 -23.11 -3.77
CA GLU A 632 1.71 -23.31 -3.80
C GLU A 632 1.26 -24.76 -3.54
N GLU A 633 2.17 -25.72 -3.61
CA GLU A 633 1.89 -27.13 -3.23
C GLU A 633 1.41 -27.25 -1.77
N LEU A 634 1.78 -26.28 -0.93
CA LEU A 634 1.29 -26.18 0.44
C LEU A 634 -0.23 -25.99 0.53
N LEU A 635 -0.84 -25.32 -0.47
CA LEU A 635 -2.29 -25.10 -0.53
C LEU A 635 -3.05 -26.33 -1.06
N LYS A 636 -2.37 -27.19 -1.82
CA LYS A 636 -2.94 -28.39 -2.45
C LYS A 636 -2.81 -29.66 -1.59
N MET A 637 -2.36 -29.53 -0.33
CA MET A 637 -2.16 -30.69 0.55
C MET A 637 -3.44 -31.48 0.78
N ASP A 638 -3.38 -32.77 0.52
CA ASP A 638 -4.42 -33.74 0.81
C ASP A 638 -4.38 -34.24 2.28
N ASN A 639 -5.33 -35.08 2.66
CA ASN A 639 -5.41 -35.66 4.00
C ASN A 639 -4.22 -36.56 4.36
N LEU A 640 -3.55 -37.19 3.39
CA LEU A 640 -2.38 -38.03 3.60
C LEU A 640 -1.15 -37.17 3.95
N ALA A 641 -0.92 -36.10 3.20
CA ALA A 641 0.16 -35.15 3.48
C ALA A 641 -0.01 -34.49 4.86
N LEU A 642 -1.26 -34.20 5.26
CA LEU A 642 -1.56 -33.68 6.61
C LEU A 642 -1.26 -34.69 7.73
N GLN A 643 -1.25 -35.99 7.45
CA GLN A 643 -0.91 -37.04 8.42
C GLN A 643 0.60 -37.09 8.70
N ASP A 644 1.44 -36.82 7.69
CA ASP A 644 2.88 -36.70 7.85
C ASP A 644 3.22 -35.55 8.81
N PHE A 645 2.55 -34.39 8.66
CA PHE A 645 2.71 -33.28 9.59
C PHE A 645 2.21 -33.55 11.01
N LYS A 646 1.19 -34.43 11.19
CA LYS A 646 0.74 -34.84 12.53
C LYS A 646 1.74 -35.69 13.25
N THR A 647 2.38 -36.62 12.53
CA THR A 647 3.44 -37.48 13.08
C THR A 647 4.61 -36.61 13.55
N LEU A 648 5.02 -35.63 12.75
CA LEU A 648 6.04 -34.65 13.11
C LEU A 648 5.68 -33.78 14.32
N LYS A 649 4.45 -33.35 14.44
CA LYS A 649 4.00 -32.57 15.60
C LYS A 649 4.12 -33.37 16.91
N GLY A 650 3.85 -34.68 16.87
CA GLY A 650 4.05 -35.58 18.02
C GLY A 650 5.53 -35.71 18.43
N ILE A 651 6.43 -35.58 17.45
CA ILE A 651 7.90 -35.74 17.65
C ILE A 651 8.55 -34.40 18.04
N ILE A 652 8.22 -33.30 17.34
CA ILE A 652 8.84 -31.96 17.52
C ILE A 652 8.33 -31.24 18.79
N GLY A 653 7.16 -31.64 19.30
CA GLY A 653 6.47 -30.92 20.38
C GLY A 653 5.92 -29.54 19.93
N THR A 654 5.10 -28.93 20.76
CA THR A 654 4.73 -27.54 20.57
C THR A 654 5.84 -26.67 21.12
N THR A 655 6.62 -26.03 20.26
CA THR A 655 7.51 -24.93 20.66
C THR A 655 6.63 -23.82 21.24
N LYS A 656 6.58 -23.75 22.57
CA LYS A 656 6.00 -22.62 23.28
C LYS A 656 6.84 -21.40 22.97
N ALA A 657 6.18 -20.37 22.44
CA ALA A 657 6.73 -19.05 22.21
C ALA A 657 7.65 -18.89 20.99
N MET A 658 7.09 -19.06 19.78
CA MET A 658 7.54 -18.20 18.68
C MET A 658 6.84 -16.84 18.82
N PRO A 659 7.55 -15.70 18.68
CA PRO A 659 6.90 -14.40 18.56
C PRO A 659 5.83 -14.51 17.47
N LYS A 660 4.70 -13.83 17.64
CA LYS A 660 3.74 -13.63 16.54
C LYS A 660 4.49 -12.93 15.41
N ALA A 661 5.08 -13.69 14.52
CA ALA A 661 5.59 -13.12 13.28
C ALA A 661 4.40 -12.60 12.50
N GLY A 662 4.61 -11.52 11.80
CA GLY A 662 3.61 -10.96 10.89
C GLY A 662 3.01 -12.06 10.03
N GLU A 663 1.73 -11.98 9.77
CA GLU A 663 0.94 -12.97 9.04
C GLU A 663 1.71 -13.44 7.81
N VAL A 664 2.01 -14.73 7.79
CA VAL A 664 2.55 -15.38 6.61
C VAL A 664 1.42 -15.42 5.61
N ASP A 665 1.50 -14.60 4.58
CA ASP A 665 0.43 -14.36 3.61
C ASP A 665 0.32 -15.49 2.57
N ILE A 666 0.31 -16.71 3.06
CA ILE A 666 -0.15 -17.87 2.30
C ILE A 666 -1.58 -18.12 2.77
N ASN A 667 -2.57 -17.47 2.09
CA ASN A 667 -3.96 -17.61 2.43
C ASN A 667 -4.14 -17.79 3.95
N THR A 668 -4.22 -16.69 4.70
CA THR A 668 -4.15 -16.58 6.18
C THR A 668 -4.96 -17.61 6.97
N GLN A 669 -5.80 -18.38 6.26
CA GLN A 669 -6.64 -19.41 6.83
C GLN A 669 -6.17 -20.84 6.54
N GLY A 670 -5.17 -21.07 5.68
CA GLY A 670 -4.70 -22.40 5.30
C GLY A 670 -5.77 -23.26 4.63
N LEU A 671 -6.68 -22.65 3.90
CA LEU A 671 -7.81 -23.27 3.19
C LEU A 671 -7.79 -22.86 1.72
N THR A 672 -8.23 -23.74 0.79
CA THR A 672 -8.49 -23.32 -0.57
C THR A 672 -9.71 -22.40 -0.62
N ASP A 673 -9.84 -21.59 -1.67
CA ASP A 673 -10.97 -20.67 -1.82
C ASP A 673 -12.32 -21.40 -1.81
N GLU A 674 -12.39 -22.60 -2.37
CA GLU A 674 -13.58 -23.47 -2.32
C GLU A 674 -13.91 -23.90 -0.89
N GLN A 675 -12.91 -24.32 -0.12
CA GLN A 675 -13.07 -24.73 1.29
C GLN A 675 -13.47 -23.55 2.17
N ARG A 676 -12.94 -22.36 1.90
CA ARG A 676 -13.34 -21.13 2.61
C ARG A 676 -14.79 -20.78 2.33
N GLN A 677 -15.23 -20.83 1.06
CA GLN A 677 -16.63 -20.59 0.69
C GLN A 677 -17.59 -21.61 1.32
N GLN A 678 -17.18 -22.86 1.44
CA GLN A 678 -17.97 -23.89 2.13
C GLN A 678 -18.14 -23.61 3.62
N ILE A 679 -17.04 -23.26 4.32
CA ILE A 679 -17.12 -22.86 5.74
C ILE A 679 -18.00 -21.64 5.92
N GLU A 680 -17.83 -20.61 5.10
CA GLU A 680 -18.64 -19.40 5.17
C GLU A 680 -20.14 -19.69 4.95
N ARG A 681 -20.49 -20.61 4.05
CA ARG A 681 -21.88 -21.05 3.86
C ARG A 681 -22.46 -21.71 5.11
N ILE A 682 -21.72 -22.63 5.71
CA ILE A 682 -22.16 -23.41 6.88
C ILE A 682 -22.21 -22.52 8.13
N GLU A 683 -21.17 -21.67 8.35
CA GLU A 683 -21.18 -20.69 9.43
C GLU A 683 -22.32 -19.67 9.29
N LYS A 684 -22.70 -19.32 8.05
CA LYS A 684 -23.82 -18.44 7.75
C LYS A 684 -25.16 -19.03 8.19
N LYS A 685 -25.37 -20.33 7.95
CA LYS A 685 -26.53 -21.07 8.44
C LYS A 685 -26.57 -21.12 9.97
N LYS A 686 -25.41 -21.39 10.59
CA LYS A 686 -25.27 -21.45 12.05
C LYS A 686 -25.58 -20.09 12.72
N ARG A 687 -25.15 -18.99 12.13
CA ARG A 687 -25.45 -17.61 12.60
C ARG A 687 -26.95 -17.28 12.47
N LYS A 688 -27.62 -17.81 11.44
CA LYS A 688 -29.07 -17.66 11.23
C LYS A 688 -29.91 -18.55 12.13
N ARG A 689 -29.31 -19.40 12.97
CA ARG A 689 -29.95 -20.46 13.75
C ARG A 689 -30.78 -21.45 12.89
N GLU A 690 -30.38 -21.59 11.64
CA GLU A 690 -30.92 -22.63 10.78
C GLU A 690 -30.30 -23.98 11.19
N PRO A 691 -31.09 -25.08 11.28
CA PRO A 691 -30.52 -26.39 11.60
C PRO A 691 -29.54 -26.79 10.48
N LEU A 692 -28.33 -27.18 10.87
CA LEU A 692 -27.37 -27.78 9.95
C LEU A 692 -27.77 -29.23 9.70
N THR A 693 -27.54 -29.71 8.48
CA THR A 693 -27.62 -31.16 8.22
C THR A 693 -26.41 -31.87 8.84
N GLU A 694 -26.55 -33.16 9.15
CA GLU A 694 -25.42 -33.95 9.66
C GLU A 694 -24.20 -33.89 8.73
N GLU A 695 -24.41 -33.88 7.41
CA GLU A 695 -23.36 -33.70 6.40
C GLU A 695 -22.67 -32.33 6.50
N GLU A 696 -23.39 -31.24 6.77
CA GLU A 696 -22.84 -29.90 6.95
C GLU A 696 -22.07 -29.76 8.26
N GLU A 697 -22.49 -30.41 9.33
CA GLU A 697 -21.76 -30.46 10.60
C GLU A 697 -20.46 -31.25 10.47
N GLU A 698 -20.50 -32.42 9.79
CA GLU A 698 -19.27 -33.17 9.48
C GLU A 698 -18.32 -32.39 8.59
N GLN A 699 -18.80 -31.73 7.55
CA GLN A 699 -18.00 -30.86 6.67
C GLN A 699 -17.37 -29.72 7.45
N LEU A 700 -18.11 -29.02 8.31
CA LEU A 700 -17.56 -27.95 9.14
C LEU A 700 -16.47 -28.45 10.09
N GLN A 701 -16.68 -29.62 10.72
CA GLN A 701 -15.68 -30.25 11.57
C GLN A 701 -14.43 -30.65 10.77
N GLN A 702 -14.58 -31.24 9.58
CA GLN A 702 -13.49 -31.64 8.72
C GLN A 702 -12.70 -30.42 8.22
N LEU A 703 -13.37 -29.35 7.78
CA LEU A 703 -12.74 -28.12 7.28
C LEU A 703 -12.06 -27.34 8.42
N SER A 704 -12.69 -27.25 9.60
CA SER A 704 -12.08 -26.66 10.80
C SER A 704 -10.82 -27.43 11.24
N LYS A 705 -10.87 -28.76 11.15
CA LYS A 705 -9.73 -29.65 11.43
C LYS A 705 -8.61 -29.46 10.38
N ALA A 706 -8.95 -29.36 9.09
CA ALA A 706 -8.00 -29.10 8.02
C ALA A 706 -7.30 -27.73 8.20
N LYS A 707 -8.06 -26.68 8.52
CA LYS A 707 -7.54 -25.34 8.83
C LYS A 707 -6.50 -25.38 9.96
N LYS A 708 -6.85 -26.05 11.07
CA LYS A 708 -5.94 -26.20 12.22
C LYS A 708 -4.71 -27.04 11.89
N GLN A 709 -4.85 -28.02 11.01
CA GLN A 709 -3.76 -28.89 10.58
C GLN A 709 -2.79 -28.17 9.66
N ARG A 710 -3.28 -27.37 8.71
CA ARG A 710 -2.44 -26.54 7.80
C ARG A 710 -1.71 -25.46 8.55
N ALA A 711 -2.35 -24.77 9.49
CA ALA A 711 -1.69 -23.82 10.36
C ALA A 711 -0.54 -24.44 11.16
N ASN A 712 -0.71 -25.70 11.60
CA ASN A 712 0.35 -26.46 12.25
C ASN A 712 1.47 -26.84 11.26
N ALA A 713 1.15 -27.21 10.01
CA ALA A 713 2.13 -27.53 8.98
C ALA A 713 3.02 -26.32 8.67
N ILE A 714 2.40 -25.14 8.48
CA ILE A 714 3.13 -23.87 8.27
C ILE A 714 4.06 -23.58 9.46
N SER A 715 3.60 -23.75 10.69
CA SER A 715 4.42 -23.55 11.88
C SER A 715 5.63 -24.50 11.94
N ILE A 716 5.46 -25.74 11.49
CA ILE A 716 6.55 -26.74 11.42
C ILE A 716 7.55 -26.37 10.32
N LEU A 717 7.09 -26.07 9.11
CA LEU A 717 7.95 -25.65 8.00
C LEU A 717 8.73 -24.39 8.37
N ARG A 718 8.11 -23.45 9.04
CA ARG A 718 8.74 -22.25 9.56
C ARG A 718 9.84 -22.58 10.57
N GLY A 719 9.58 -23.51 11.51
CA GLY A 719 10.57 -23.98 12.47
C GLY A 719 11.79 -24.60 11.78
N ILE A 720 11.65 -25.19 10.60
CA ILE A 720 12.74 -25.71 9.77
C ILE A 720 13.42 -24.57 9.02
N SER A 721 12.67 -23.72 8.32
CA SER A 721 13.21 -22.72 7.40
C SER A 721 14.10 -21.69 8.09
N ILE A 722 13.76 -21.23 9.30
CA ILE A 722 14.58 -20.24 10.04
C ILE A 722 15.96 -20.75 10.46
N ARG A 723 16.21 -22.07 10.35
CA ARG A 723 17.51 -22.69 10.62
C ARG A 723 18.38 -22.81 9.37
N MET A 724 17.77 -22.79 8.19
CA MET A 724 18.47 -22.97 6.91
C MET A 724 19.51 -21.88 6.61
N PRO A 725 19.29 -20.57 6.88
CA PRO A 725 20.25 -19.53 6.53
C PRO A 725 21.62 -19.75 7.15
N LEU A 726 21.67 -20.16 8.41
CA LEU A 726 22.92 -20.45 9.12
C LEU A 726 23.65 -21.67 8.51
N LEU A 727 22.90 -22.72 8.16
CA LEU A 727 23.45 -23.93 7.52
C LEU A 727 23.95 -23.61 6.09
N ILE A 728 23.24 -22.75 5.34
CA ILE A 728 23.67 -22.26 4.03
C ILE A 728 24.95 -21.42 4.15
N TYR A 729 25.00 -20.54 5.15
CA TYR A 729 26.19 -19.74 5.43
C TYR A 729 27.42 -20.63 5.73
N GLY A 730 27.23 -21.67 6.51
CA GLY A 730 28.31 -22.62 6.88
C GLY A 730 28.64 -23.71 5.86
N ALA A 731 27.76 -23.93 4.87
CA ALA A 731 27.89 -25.05 3.94
C ALA A 731 29.21 -25.04 3.15
N GLU A 732 29.91 -26.19 3.15
CA GLU A 732 31.08 -26.43 2.31
C GLU A 732 30.66 -27.24 1.09
N LEU A 733 30.85 -26.65 -0.11
CA LEU A 733 30.48 -27.30 -1.36
C LEU A 733 31.60 -28.21 -1.86
N LYS A 734 31.23 -29.40 -2.35
CA LYS A 734 32.16 -30.28 -3.05
C LYS A 734 32.54 -29.69 -4.40
N GLN A 735 33.63 -30.13 -5.00
CA GLN A 735 34.16 -29.61 -6.25
C GLN A 735 33.17 -29.70 -7.45
N ASP A 736 32.23 -30.63 -7.39
CA ASP A 736 31.20 -30.88 -8.40
C ASP A 736 29.89 -30.08 -8.12
N MET A 737 29.80 -29.35 -6.99
CA MET A 737 28.63 -28.57 -6.58
C MET A 737 28.90 -27.08 -6.66
N GLN A 738 28.06 -26.36 -7.38
CA GLN A 738 28.17 -24.88 -7.49
C GLN A 738 27.32 -24.16 -6.43
N ASP A 739 26.20 -24.75 -6.03
CA ASP A 739 25.19 -24.11 -5.21
C ASP A 739 24.63 -25.03 -4.11
N VAL A 740 24.09 -24.39 -3.07
CA VAL A 740 23.24 -25.05 -2.09
C VAL A 740 21.81 -25.07 -2.62
N THR A 741 21.28 -26.23 -2.91
CA THR A 741 19.92 -26.47 -3.40
C THR A 741 19.09 -27.26 -2.40
N LEU A 742 17.76 -27.22 -2.47
CA LEU A 742 16.90 -28.10 -1.65
C LEU A 742 17.18 -29.60 -1.91
N ALA A 743 17.68 -29.95 -3.09
CA ALA A 743 18.00 -31.33 -3.44
C ALA A 743 19.26 -31.82 -2.73
N ASN A 744 20.35 -31.05 -2.75
CA ASN A 744 21.64 -31.43 -2.15
C ASN A 744 21.81 -31.02 -0.68
N PHE A 745 20.85 -30.28 -0.10
CA PHE A 745 20.93 -29.74 1.25
C PHE A 745 21.18 -30.81 2.32
N THR A 746 20.56 -31.98 2.16
CA THR A 746 20.74 -33.11 3.07
C THR A 746 22.09 -33.84 2.90
N GLU A 747 22.73 -33.71 1.74
CA GLU A 747 24.02 -34.34 1.43
C GLU A 747 25.21 -33.51 1.93
N ILE A 748 25.07 -32.19 1.88
CA ILE A 748 26.13 -31.23 2.26
C ILE A 748 26.34 -31.22 3.79
N ILE A 749 25.28 -31.49 4.55
CA ILE A 749 25.31 -31.42 6.02
C ILE A 749 25.46 -32.84 6.60
N ASP A 750 26.48 -33.07 7.41
CA ASP A 750 26.69 -34.35 8.12
C ASP A 750 25.59 -34.59 9.17
N ASP A 751 25.43 -35.84 9.63
CA ASP A 751 24.34 -36.23 10.52
C ASP A 751 24.43 -35.56 11.89
N GLY A 752 25.64 -35.45 12.48
CA GLY A 752 25.83 -34.77 13.76
C GLY A 752 25.47 -33.27 13.69
N SER A 753 25.85 -32.61 12.58
CA SER A 753 25.49 -31.24 12.31
C SER A 753 23.99 -31.06 12.07
N TRP A 754 23.36 -32.02 11.37
CA TRP A 754 21.92 -32.01 11.16
C TRP A 754 21.16 -32.09 12.49
N GLU A 755 21.58 -32.99 13.39
CA GLU A 755 20.98 -33.12 14.73
C GLU A 755 21.16 -31.86 15.60
N GLU A 756 22.31 -31.19 15.48
CA GLU A 756 22.57 -29.96 16.23
C GLU A 756 21.70 -28.78 15.81
N PHE A 757 21.53 -28.58 14.51
CA PHE A 757 20.92 -27.35 13.97
C PHE A 757 19.47 -27.51 13.56
N MET A 758 18.98 -28.70 13.21
CA MET A 758 17.59 -28.93 12.83
C MET A 758 16.70 -29.26 14.04
N PRO A 759 15.37 -29.07 13.92
CA PRO A 759 14.46 -29.41 15.01
C PRO A 759 14.56 -30.92 15.34
N LYS A 760 14.48 -31.24 16.61
CA LYS A 760 14.45 -32.62 17.05
C LYS A 760 13.35 -33.42 16.34
N GLY A 761 13.69 -34.57 15.75
CA GLY A 761 12.76 -35.42 14.97
C GLY A 761 12.64 -35.09 13.49
N VAL A 762 13.18 -33.94 13.01
CA VAL A 762 13.31 -33.68 11.58
C VAL A 762 14.57 -34.35 11.03
N THR A 763 14.47 -35.63 10.69
CA THR A 763 15.57 -36.35 10.03
C THR A 763 15.76 -35.87 8.60
N LYS A 764 16.89 -36.19 7.98
CA LYS A 764 17.14 -35.89 6.55
C LYS A 764 16.07 -36.47 5.62
N LEU A 765 15.59 -37.70 5.95
CA LEU A 765 14.52 -38.37 5.21
C LEU A 765 13.18 -37.59 5.33
N VAL A 766 12.86 -37.14 6.53
CA VAL A 766 11.69 -36.31 6.79
C VAL A 766 11.79 -35.02 6.00
N PHE A 767 12.91 -34.32 6.04
CA PHE A 767 13.11 -33.10 5.28
C PHE A 767 12.92 -33.31 3.76
N ALA A 768 13.45 -34.42 3.21
CA ALA A 768 13.30 -34.76 1.81
C ALA A 768 11.83 -34.86 1.37
N ASN A 769 10.92 -35.31 2.24
CA ASN A 769 9.49 -35.36 1.97
C ASN A 769 8.84 -33.99 1.99
N PHE A 770 9.39 -33.02 2.75
CA PHE A 770 8.84 -31.68 2.91
C PHE A 770 9.43 -30.64 1.94
N ARG A 771 10.56 -30.94 1.27
CA ARG A 771 11.22 -30.00 0.35
C ARG A 771 10.32 -29.48 -0.77
N LYS A 772 9.28 -30.22 -1.21
CA LYS A 772 8.30 -29.84 -2.23
C LYS A 772 7.45 -28.62 -1.83
N TYR A 773 7.33 -28.33 -0.54
CA TYR A 773 6.58 -27.20 -0.01
C TYR A 773 7.38 -25.89 0.03
N TYR A 774 8.65 -25.94 -0.34
CA TYR A 774 9.50 -24.76 -0.51
C TYR A 774 9.63 -24.40 -1.99
N ASP A 775 9.72 -23.10 -2.29
CA ASP A 775 10.03 -22.64 -3.63
C ASP A 775 11.52 -22.81 -3.90
N GLN A 776 11.85 -23.67 -4.87
CA GLN A 776 13.24 -24.05 -5.18
C GLN A 776 14.05 -22.88 -5.73
N ASP A 777 13.45 -22.04 -6.55
CA ASP A 777 14.13 -20.92 -7.20
C ASP A 777 14.44 -19.81 -6.19
N ILE A 778 13.50 -19.52 -5.30
CA ILE A 778 13.70 -18.53 -4.23
C ILE A 778 14.73 -19.05 -3.23
N PHE A 779 14.65 -20.32 -2.82
CA PHE A 779 15.63 -20.94 -1.93
C PHE A 779 17.04 -20.85 -2.52
N LEU A 780 17.22 -21.27 -3.78
CA LEU A 780 18.50 -21.22 -4.48
C LEU A 780 19.05 -19.79 -4.55
N ALA A 781 18.22 -18.83 -4.96
CA ALA A 781 18.64 -17.45 -5.11
C ALA A 781 18.96 -16.79 -3.75
N ALA A 782 18.19 -17.11 -2.68
CA ALA A 782 18.46 -16.63 -1.33
C ALA A 782 19.75 -17.26 -0.76
N GLY A 783 20.00 -18.54 -1.02
CA GLY A 783 21.25 -19.19 -0.67
C GLY A 783 22.46 -18.54 -1.34
N ARG A 784 22.40 -18.28 -2.64
CA ARG A 784 23.42 -17.52 -3.38
C ARG A 784 23.64 -16.14 -2.78
N ARG A 785 22.57 -15.44 -2.41
CA ARG A 785 22.63 -14.09 -1.85
C ARG A 785 23.34 -14.06 -0.49
N ILE A 786 23.03 -14.99 0.43
CA ILE A 786 23.71 -15.10 1.73
C ILE A 786 25.22 -15.32 1.53
N ARG A 787 25.59 -16.24 0.63
CA ARG A 787 26.99 -16.55 0.35
C ARG A 787 27.70 -15.35 -0.29
N ALA A 788 27.06 -14.70 -1.25
CA ALA A 788 27.62 -13.51 -1.92
C ALA A 788 27.83 -12.32 -0.94
N LEU A 789 26.94 -12.14 0.04
CA LEU A 789 27.13 -11.14 1.10
C LEU A 789 28.33 -11.45 1.96
N ALA A 790 28.56 -12.73 2.30
CA ALA A 790 29.72 -13.17 3.06
C ALA A 790 31.03 -13.09 2.25
N GLU A 791 31.00 -13.41 0.95
CA GLU A 791 32.14 -13.28 0.05
C GLU A 791 32.53 -11.81 -0.20
N ALA A 792 31.52 -10.92 -0.31
CA ALA A 792 31.76 -9.49 -0.45
C ALA A 792 32.50 -8.92 0.77
N ALA A 793 32.20 -9.42 1.98
CA ALA A 793 32.90 -9.00 3.20
C ALA A 793 34.40 -9.29 3.17
N ASP A 794 34.84 -10.28 2.41
CA ASP A 794 36.28 -10.64 2.30
C ASP A 794 37.11 -9.57 1.51
N ARG A 795 36.45 -8.63 0.85
CA ARG A 795 37.10 -7.53 0.11
C ARG A 795 37.06 -6.19 0.86
N MET A 796 36.60 -6.21 2.10
CA MET A 796 36.43 -5.02 2.95
C MET A 796 37.57 -4.87 3.95
N THR A 797 37.69 -3.70 4.59
CA THR A 797 38.55 -3.53 5.77
C THR A 797 38.09 -4.45 6.90
N VAL A 798 38.96 -4.67 7.90
CA VAL A 798 38.61 -5.56 9.04
C VAL A 798 37.35 -5.08 9.75
N GLU A 799 37.20 -3.79 9.99
CA GLU A 799 36.02 -3.20 10.63
C GLU A 799 34.76 -3.37 9.78
N GLN A 800 34.82 -3.00 8.51
CA GLN A 800 33.69 -3.12 7.57
C GLN A 800 33.24 -4.58 7.42
N ARG A 801 34.23 -5.52 7.39
CA ARG A 801 33.94 -6.95 7.35
C ARG A 801 33.18 -7.40 8.57
N ILE A 802 33.54 -6.95 9.77
CA ILE A 802 32.87 -7.31 11.02
C ILE A 802 31.43 -6.77 11.00
N HIS A 803 31.22 -5.53 10.60
CA HIS A 803 29.88 -4.94 10.42
C HIS A 803 29.02 -5.76 9.43
N GLN A 804 29.59 -6.16 8.29
CA GLN A 804 28.90 -6.95 7.30
C GLN A 804 28.54 -8.35 7.83
N ILE A 805 29.44 -9.00 8.55
CA ILE A 805 29.17 -10.32 9.19
C ILE A 805 28.10 -10.17 10.29
N ALA A 806 28.19 -9.12 11.10
CA ALA A 806 27.19 -8.79 12.12
C ALA A 806 25.80 -8.59 11.49
N ALA A 807 25.71 -7.85 10.40
CA ALA A 807 24.46 -7.64 9.66
C ALA A 807 23.85 -8.94 9.15
N ILE A 808 24.67 -9.87 8.58
CA ILE A 808 24.21 -11.19 8.15
C ILE A 808 23.64 -11.99 9.34
N PHE A 809 24.34 -12.01 10.47
CA PHE A 809 23.88 -12.75 11.66
C PHE A 809 22.66 -12.09 12.32
N ASN A 810 22.52 -10.76 12.27
CA ASN A 810 21.36 -10.04 12.79
C ASN A 810 20.09 -10.36 11.99
N ALA A 811 20.22 -10.73 10.71
CA ALA A 811 19.10 -11.20 9.90
C ALA A 811 18.65 -12.62 10.29
N PHE A 812 19.53 -13.46 10.84
CA PHE A 812 19.21 -14.84 11.23
C PHE A 812 18.33 -14.87 12.47
N ARG A 813 17.32 -15.73 12.46
CA ARG A 813 16.39 -15.88 13.58
C ARG A 813 16.88 -16.91 14.59
N ASN A 814 16.63 -16.63 15.86
CA ASN A 814 16.93 -17.56 16.93
C ASN A 814 15.82 -18.61 17.02
N PRO A 815 16.09 -19.89 16.70
CA PRO A 815 15.02 -20.85 16.48
C PRO A 815 14.37 -21.37 17.76
N ASP A 816 15.12 -21.54 18.86
CA ASP A 816 14.62 -22.04 20.14
C ASP A 816 15.60 -21.75 21.29
N LYS A 817 15.28 -22.25 22.49
CA LYS A 817 16.12 -22.11 23.67
C LYS A 817 17.39 -23.00 23.66
N GLU A 818 17.39 -24.04 22.85
CA GLU A 818 18.50 -25.00 22.79
C GLU A 818 19.53 -24.61 21.74
N THR A 819 19.07 -24.01 20.63
CA THR A 819 19.94 -23.54 19.54
C THR A 819 20.05 -22.04 19.61
N VAL A 820 20.53 -21.49 20.68
CA VAL A 820 20.70 -20.05 20.88
C VAL A 820 21.87 -19.56 20.05
N LEU A 821 21.58 -18.69 19.07
CA LEU A 821 22.58 -17.84 18.43
C LEU A 821 22.67 -16.57 19.25
N THR A 822 23.77 -16.37 19.97
CA THR A 822 23.93 -15.16 20.77
C THR A 822 24.06 -13.96 19.84
N PRO A 823 23.14 -12.97 19.89
CA PRO A 823 23.19 -11.82 19.01
C PRO A 823 24.47 -11.00 19.21
N TRP A 824 24.97 -10.37 18.13
CA TRP A 824 26.20 -9.58 18.17
C TRP A 824 26.16 -8.50 19.25
N ARG A 825 25.04 -7.83 19.45
CA ARG A 825 24.83 -6.86 20.54
C ARG A 825 25.09 -7.48 21.93
N VAL A 826 24.59 -8.70 22.15
CA VAL A 826 24.75 -9.40 23.43
C VAL A 826 26.20 -9.84 23.66
N VAL A 827 26.90 -10.29 22.61
CA VAL A 827 28.34 -10.62 22.67
C VAL A 827 29.14 -9.39 23.07
N ASN A 828 28.88 -8.24 22.41
CA ASN A 828 29.56 -6.98 22.71
C ASN A 828 29.32 -6.53 24.16
N ARG A 829 28.07 -6.70 24.66
CA ARG A 829 27.77 -6.37 26.05
C ARG A 829 28.45 -7.32 27.03
N HIS A 830 28.35 -8.64 26.81
CA HIS A 830 28.95 -9.63 27.69
C HIS A 830 30.47 -9.45 27.82
N LEU A 831 31.17 -9.33 26.68
CA LEU A 831 32.62 -9.21 26.71
C LEU A 831 33.06 -7.79 27.13
N GLY A 832 32.34 -6.76 26.68
CA GLY A 832 32.61 -5.37 27.11
C GLY A 832 32.47 -5.18 28.62
N ASP A 833 31.43 -5.75 29.23
CA ASP A 833 31.18 -5.63 30.67
C ASP A 833 32.11 -6.53 31.54
N THR A 834 32.74 -7.56 30.94
CA THR A 834 33.58 -8.55 31.68
C THR A 834 35.07 -8.38 31.46
N ILE A 835 35.52 -8.51 30.21
CA ILE A 835 36.95 -8.47 29.87
C ILE A 835 37.37 -7.18 29.16
N GLY A 836 36.38 -6.32 28.78
CA GLY A 836 36.62 -5.10 28.02
C GLY A 836 37.01 -5.38 26.55
N GLY A 837 37.79 -4.52 25.96
CA GLY A 837 38.21 -4.59 24.55
C GLY A 837 37.45 -3.59 23.67
N TYR A 838 37.43 -3.85 22.36
CA TYR A 838 36.78 -2.95 21.39
C TYR A 838 35.32 -3.35 21.11
N CYS A 839 34.39 -2.49 21.49
CA CYS A 839 32.96 -2.69 21.40
C CYS A 839 32.37 -1.92 20.20
N PHE A 840 31.52 -2.59 19.43
CA PHE A 840 30.86 -2.06 18.22
C PHE A 840 29.53 -1.37 18.51
N TYR A 841 29.19 -1.14 19.79
CA TYR A 841 27.93 -0.49 20.20
C TYR A 841 28.20 0.74 21.08
N ASN A 842 27.25 1.66 21.07
CA ASN A 842 27.25 2.83 21.96
C ASN A 842 27.22 2.43 23.45
N GLU A 843 27.29 3.39 24.37
CA GLU A 843 27.35 3.13 25.82
C GLU A 843 26.12 2.37 26.36
N ASN A 844 24.98 2.60 25.75
CA ASN A 844 23.71 1.97 26.15
C ASN A 844 23.45 0.64 25.42
N PHE A 845 24.32 0.21 24.53
CA PHE A 845 24.17 -0.95 23.65
C PHE A 845 22.87 -0.93 22.83
N THR A 846 22.37 0.25 22.45
CA THR A 846 21.19 0.42 21.61
C THR A 846 21.54 0.43 20.14
N ASP A 847 22.61 1.12 19.75
CA ASP A 847 22.97 1.38 18.37
C ASP A 847 24.39 0.91 18.08
N GLU A 848 24.59 0.32 16.92
CA GLU A 848 25.89 -0.03 16.38
C GLU A 848 26.59 1.26 15.92
N ILE A 849 27.92 1.36 16.17
CA ILE A 849 28.74 2.53 15.86
C ILE A 849 29.81 2.16 14.84
N ASP A 850 30.08 3.06 13.89
CA ASP A 850 31.03 2.83 12.80
C ASP A 850 32.47 2.64 13.31
N GLU A 851 32.89 3.43 14.31
CA GLU A 851 34.19 3.31 14.94
C GLU A 851 34.04 2.59 16.30
N PRO A 852 34.58 1.36 16.46
CA PRO A 852 34.49 0.63 17.73
C PRO A 852 35.20 1.35 18.88
N ARG A 853 34.48 1.51 20.01
CA ARG A 853 34.97 2.15 21.21
C ARG A 853 35.75 1.17 22.10
N TYR A 854 36.84 1.64 22.70
CA TYR A 854 37.60 0.85 23.65
C TYR A 854 37.00 0.92 25.04
N ILE A 855 36.77 -0.28 25.66
CA ILE A 855 36.30 -0.41 27.04
C ILE A 855 37.42 -1.02 27.86
N GLU A 856 37.80 -0.35 28.94
CA GLU A 856 38.83 -0.83 29.87
C GLU A 856 38.16 -1.33 31.17
N GLN A 857 38.33 -2.60 31.47
CA GLN A 857 37.83 -3.24 32.70
C GLN A 857 39.02 -3.42 33.69
N ALA A 858 39.35 -2.34 34.34
CA ALA A 858 40.45 -2.31 35.29
C ALA A 858 41.74 -3.00 34.74
N ASN A 859 42.35 -3.88 35.55
CA ASN A 859 43.56 -4.60 35.13
C ASN A 859 43.26 -5.82 34.21
N VAL A 860 42.02 -6.14 33.96
CA VAL A 860 41.63 -7.35 33.19
C VAL A 860 41.92 -7.17 31.70
N THR A 861 41.48 -6.07 31.13
CA THR A 861 41.57 -5.83 29.69
C THR A 861 43.03 -5.87 29.21
N ARG A 862 43.93 -5.20 29.93
CA ARG A 862 45.36 -5.17 29.57
C ARG A 862 46.09 -6.51 29.71
N ARG A 863 45.58 -7.44 30.55
CA ARG A 863 46.09 -8.78 30.69
C ARG A 863 45.52 -9.78 29.67
N VAL A 864 44.29 -9.53 29.22
CA VAL A 864 43.62 -10.36 28.26
C VAL A 864 44.00 -10.01 26.82
N PHE A 865 43.97 -8.73 26.47
CA PHE A 865 44.23 -8.30 25.08
C PHE A 865 45.68 -7.78 24.93
N THR A 866 46.60 -8.73 24.76
CA THR A 866 47.98 -8.49 24.40
C THR A 866 48.30 -9.09 23.03
N PRO A 867 49.39 -8.65 22.35
CA PRO A 867 49.77 -9.25 21.07
C PRO A 867 49.98 -10.77 21.09
N ASP A 868 50.39 -11.34 22.22
CA ASP A 868 50.68 -12.77 22.42
C ASP A 868 49.58 -13.52 23.20
N THR A 869 48.41 -12.93 23.28
CA THR A 869 47.31 -13.52 24.03
C THR A 869 46.80 -14.78 23.36
N HIS A 870 46.31 -15.75 24.19
CA HIS A 870 45.58 -16.94 23.71
C HIS A 870 44.17 -16.96 24.31
N ILE A 871 43.15 -16.93 23.47
CA ILE A 871 41.74 -16.90 23.88
C ILE A 871 41.04 -18.13 23.33
N LEU A 872 40.33 -18.84 24.21
CA LEU A 872 39.58 -20.05 23.86
C LEU A 872 38.09 -19.83 23.94
N GLU A 873 37.36 -20.24 22.90
CA GLU A 873 35.91 -20.45 22.98
C GLU A 873 35.60 -21.97 23.01
N ILE A 874 34.69 -22.37 23.93
CA ILE A 874 34.22 -23.76 24.00
C ILE A 874 32.74 -23.79 23.58
N ASN A 875 32.42 -24.69 22.65
CA ASN A 875 31.09 -24.91 22.08
C ASN A 875 30.63 -23.75 21.20
N SER A 876 31.52 -23.24 20.36
CA SER A 876 31.17 -22.22 19.36
C SER A 876 30.12 -22.73 18.38
N LYS A 877 29.16 -21.89 18.04
CA LYS A 877 28.14 -22.13 17.01
C LYS A 877 28.19 -21.09 15.88
N SER A 878 28.37 -19.84 16.23
CA SER A 878 28.36 -18.70 15.29
C SER A 878 29.74 -18.11 15.04
N GLY A 879 30.66 -18.26 15.96
CA GLY A 879 31.99 -17.64 15.94
C GLY A 879 31.97 -16.13 16.32
N LEU A 880 30.87 -15.61 16.86
CA LEU A 880 30.78 -14.16 17.21
C LEU A 880 31.58 -13.79 18.46
N TYR A 881 31.69 -14.68 19.45
CA TYR A 881 32.56 -14.46 20.61
C TYR A 881 34.04 -14.38 20.21
N PRO A 882 34.59 -15.35 19.45
CA PRO A 882 35.96 -15.23 18.98
C PRO A 882 36.16 -14.12 17.96
N LEU A 883 35.13 -13.68 17.23
CA LEU A 883 35.20 -12.51 16.34
C LEU A 883 35.51 -11.23 17.13
N TYR A 884 34.80 -11.02 18.25
CA TYR A 884 35.05 -9.88 19.15
C TYR A 884 36.47 -9.95 19.76
N ALA A 885 36.85 -11.12 20.25
CA ALA A 885 38.16 -11.34 20.82
C ALA A 885 39.29 -11.16 19.81
N ALA A 886 39.12 -11.68 18.58
CA ALA A 886 40.06 -11.48 17.48
C ALA A 886 40.24 -10.02 17.12
N TYR A 887 39.17 -9.23 17.07
CA TYR A 887 39.27 -7.82 16.76
C TYR A 887 40.01 -7.03 17.86
N SER A 888 39.68 -7.30 19.11
CA SER A 888 40.36 -6.64 20.24
C SER A 888 41.87 -6.97 20.28
N THR A 889 42.23 -8.24 19.96
CA THR A 889 43.65 -8.68 19.83
C THR A 889 44.33 -8.07 18.59
N TYR A 890 43.60 -8.00 17.45
CA TYR A 890 44.08 -7.33 16.23
C TYR A 890 44.46 -5.87 16.52
N ARG A 891 43.61 -5.12 17.20
CA ARG A 891 43.87 -3.74 17.60
C ARG A 891 45.10 -3.62 18.56
N ALA A 892 45.24 -4.60 19.48
CA ALA A 892 46.40 -4.64 20.36
C ALA A 892 47.70 -4.93 19.56
N LYS A 893 47.67 -5.84 18.59
CA LYS A 893 48.81 -6.16 17.72
C LYS A 893 49.21 -4.93 16.86
N VAL A 894 48.22 -4.29 16.24
CA VAL A 894 48.44 -3.08 15.41
C VAL A 894 49.02 -1.93 16.25
N ALA A 895 48.52 -1.73 17.47
CA ALA A 895 49.00 -0.66 18.35
C ALA A 895 50.45 -0.87 18.86
N ASN A 896 50.87 -2.13 18.99
CA ASN A 896 52.21 -2.48 19.54
C ASN A 896 53.27 -2.71 18.47
N ALA A 897 52.92 -2.84 17.23
CA ALA A 897 53.85 -3.06 16.12
C ALA A 897 53.80 -1.86 15.17
N LEU A 898 54.96 -1.50 14.58
CA LEU A 898 55.06 -0.52 13.51
C LEU A 898 54.54 -1.14 12.17
N PHE A 899 53.37 -1.79 12.21
CA PHE A 899 52.76 -2.36 11.00
C PHE A 899 51.95 -1.26 10.27
N SER A 900 52.13 -1.15 8.95
CA SER A 900 51.22 -0.41 8.10
C SER A 900 49.91 -1.14 8.04
N THR A 901 48.83 -0.40 8.14
CA THR A 901 47.45 -0.86 7.92
C THR A 901 46.77 -0.09 6.78
N ASP A 902 47.56 0.46 5.87
CA ASP A 902 47.09 1.35 4.81
C ASP A 902 46.35 0.59 3.71
N THR A 903 46.67 -0.70 3.56
CA THR A 903 46.01 -1.55 2.54
C THR A 903 45.15 -2.65 3.19
N ILE A 904 44.12 -3.11 2.46
CA ILE A 904 43.26 -4.20 2.89
C ILE A 904 44.09 -5.49 3.03
N GLU A 905 45.04 -5.74 2.16
CA GLU A 905 45.91 -6.92 2.19
C GLU A 905 46.76 -6.98 3.46
N GLU A 906 47.31 -5.85 3.90
CA GLU A 906 48.08 -5.77 5.16
C GLU A 906 47.19 -5.98 6.37
N GLN A 907 46.00 -5.39 6.41
CA GLN A 907 45.01 -5.62 7.46
C GLN A 907 44.62 -7.10 7.53
N GLN A 908 44.36 -7.72 6.38
CA GLN A 908 43.99 -9.13 6.32
C GLN A 908 45.12 -10.05 6.75
N ARG A 909 46.37 -9.74 6.41
CA ARG A 909 47.51 -10.52 6.83
C ARG A 909 47.68 -10.52 8.36
N ILE A 910 47.55 -9.37 8.99
CA ILE A 910 47.59 -9.28 10.46
C ILE A 910 46.39 -9.99 11.09
N TRP A 911 45.21 -9.84 10.50
CA TRP A 911 44.03 -10.52 10.94
C TRP A 911 44.16 -12.05 10.88
N ASP A 912 44.65 -12.58 9.78
CA ASP A 912 44.87 -14.03 9.61
C ASP A 912 45.90 -14.56 10.58
N GLU A 913 46.96 -13.77 10.91
CA GLU A 913 47.94 -14.11 11.95
C GLU A 913 47.26 -14.15 13.35
N VAL A 914 46.45 -13.14 13.70
CA VAL A 914 45.71 -13.16 14.98
C VAL A 914 44.79 -14.36 15.08
N VAL A 915 44.02 -14.67 14.05
CA VAL A 915 43.11 -15.83 14.08
C VAL A 915 43.90 -17.14 14.21
N ARG A 916 45.08 -17.25 13.58
CA ARG A 916 45.91 -18.47 13.60
C ARG A 916 46.64 -18.66 14.94
N GLU A 917 47.13 -17.59 15.55
CA GLU A 917 48.00 -17.64 16.68
C GLU A 917 47.34 -17.42 18.04
N ASN A 918 46.26 -16.59 18.03
CA ASN A 918 45.71 -16.07 19.26
C ASN A 918 44.31 -16.64 19.58
N ILE A 919 43.57 -17.11 18.58
CA ILE A 919 42.17 -17.52 18.74
C ILE A 919 42.02 -19.05 18.59
N PHE A 920 41.48 -19.71 19.62
CA PHE A 920 41.29 -21.16 19.69
C PHE A 920 39.84 -21.46 19.92
N VAL A 921 39.30 -22.46 19.21
CA VAL A 921 37.87 -22.74 19.27
C VAL A 921 37.63 -24.26 19.30
N ILE A 922 36.75 -24.68 20.19
CA ILE A 922 36.23 -26.05 20.23
C ILE A 922 34.78 -26.02 19.78
N CYS A 923 34.46 -26.71 18.70
CA CYS A 923 33.12 -26.81 18.13
C CYS A 923 32.55 -28.21 18.40
N LYS A 924 31.20 -28.28 18.51
CA LYS A 924 30.51 -29.55 18.73
C LYS A 924 30.45 -30.39 17.45
N THR A 925 30.25 -29.76 16.29
CA THR A 925 30.05 -30.40 14.98
C THR A 925 30.90 -29.76 13.89
N GLN A 926 31.01 -30.44 12.75
CA GLN A 926 31.73 -29.92 11.59
C GLN A 926 31.10 -28.68 11.03
N MET A 927 29.76 -28.57 11.02
CA MET A 927 29.03 -27.37 10.57
C MET A 927 29.33 -26.18 11.49
N ALA A 928 29.30 -26.37 12.81
CA ALA A 928 29.66 -25.32 13.77
C ALA A 928 31.09 -24.81 13.53
N ARG A 929 32.03 -25.74 13.23
CA ARG A 929 33.41 -25.40 12.85
C ARG A 929 33.44 -24.59 11.54
N SER A 930 32.72 -25.03 10.51
CA SER A 930 32.66 -24.34 9.23
C SER A 930 32.05 -22.92 9.36
N ILE A 931 30.95 -22.76 10.11
CA ILE A 931 30.35 -21.47 10.40
C ILE A 931 31.37 -20.56 11.12
N THR A 932 32.01 -21.06 12.20
CA THR A 932 33.00 -20.27 12.96
C THR A 932 34.19 -19.89 12.09
N ARG A 933 34.72 -20.82 11.28
CA ARG A 933 35.84 -20.54 10.38
C ARG A 933 35.45 -19.46 9.35
N ARG A 934 34.26 -19.55 8.77
CA ARG A 934 33.76 -18.57 7.83
C ARG A 934 33.54 -17.19 8.45
N THR A 935 33.04 -17.15 9.68
CA THR A 935 32.91 -15.92 10.47
C THR A 935 34.26 -15.23 10.69
N LEU A 936 35.29 -16.00 11.04
CA LEU A 936 36.62 -15.47 11.31
C LEU A 936 37.42 -15.15 10.02
N LEU A 937 37.40 -16.04 9.02
CA LEU A 937 38.32 -16.02 7.88
C LEU A 937 37.62 -15.82 6.51
N GLY A 938 36.28 -15.87 6.46
CA GLY A 938 35.52 -15.79 5.21
C GLY A 938 35.77 -16.99 4.29
N PHE A 939 35.70 -16.78 3.00
CA PHE A 939 36.03 -17.76 1.96
C PHE A 939 37.52 -17.78 1.63
N ARG A 940 38.32 -16.82 2.14
CA ARG A 940 39.77 -16.68 1.90
C ARG A 940 40.60 -17.85 2.44
N TYR A 941 40.07 -18.55 3.43
CA TYR A 941 40.81 -19.67 4.05
C TYR A 941 41.16 -20.80 3.07
N GLU A 942 40.42 -20.97 1.98
CA GLU A 942 40.72 -21.96 0.95
C GLU A 942 42.03 -21.66 0.21
N HIS A 943 42.45 -20.41 0.20
CA HIS A 943 43.66 -19.95 -0.48
C HIS A 943 44.77 -19.53 0.48
N ALA A 944 44.54 -19.59 1.79
CA ALA A 944 45.52 -19.19 2.79
C ALA A 944 46.67 -20.20 2.91
N LYS A 945 47.92 -19.74 2.76
CA LYS A 945 49.13 -20.55 2.99
C LYS A 945 49.26 -20.85 4.48
N GLY A 946 49.18 -22.13 4.85
CA GLY A 946 49.30 -22.63 6.24
C GLY A 946 47.93 -22.95 6.84
N GLY A 947 47.77 -24.12 7.40
CA GLY A 947 46.54 -24.58 7.99
C GLY A 947 46.12 -23.80 9.23
N PHE A 948 44.82 -23.74 9.49
CA PHE A 948 44.24 -23.22 10.74
C PHE A 948 43.88 -24.42 11.63
N ASP A 949 44.84 -24.90 12.40
CA ASP A 949 44.73 -26.10 13.26
C ASP A 949 44.14 -25.79 14.66
N ASN A 950 43.69 -24.56 14.86
CA ASN A 950 43.14 -24.02 16.12
C ASN A 950 41.62 -24.13 16.26
N LEU A 951 40.95 -24.75 15.27
CA LEU A 951 39.50 -25.03 15.26
C LEU A 951 39.30 -26.54 15.40
N TYR A 952 38.97 -27.01 16.61
CA TYR A 952 38.91 -28.41 16.95
C TYR A 952 37.45 -28.91 17.09
N VAL A 953 37.18 -30.12 16.58
CA VAL A 953 35.91 -30.82 16.74
C VAL A 953 36.21 -32.21 17.36
N PRO A 954 36.01 -32.35 18.66
CA PRO A 954 36.15 -33.65 19.31
C PRO A 954 34.92 -34.55 19.06
N ASP A 955 35.10 -35.84 19.02
CA ASP A 955 33.97 -36.77 19.05
C ASP A 955 33.25 -36.63 20.39
N GLU A 956 31.90 -36.58 20.35
CA GLU A 956 31.03 -36.49 21.53
C GLU A 956 31.42 -35.40 22.54
N LEU A 957 31.61 -34.16 22.10
CA LEU A 957 32.04 -33.04 22.95
C LEU A 957 31.32 -32.95 24.28
N ILE A 958 30.01 -33.07 24.32
CA ILE A 958 29.23 -32.97 25.57
C ILE A 958 29.58 -34.10 26.54
N ASN A 959 29.71 -35.34 26.07
CA ASN A 959 30.13 -36.46 26.90
C ASN A 959 31.54 -36.26 27.46
N ARG A 960 32.48 -35.77 26.66
CA ARG A 960 33.84 -35.44 27.11
C ARG A 960 33.86 -34.37 28.18
N ILE A 961 33.04 -33.31 28.03
CA ILE A 961 32.95 -32.23 29.02
C ILE A 961 32.31 -32.72 30.32
N THR A 962 31.30 -33.57 30.25
CA THR A 962 30.57 -34.03 31.45
C THR A 962 31.27 -35.17 32.17
N ASN A 963 31.85 -36.14 31.43
CA ASN A 963 32.35 -37.40 31.99
C ASN A 963 33.86 -37.62 31.84
N GLU A 964 34.51 -36.94 30.87
CA GLU A 964 35.93 -37.20 30.53
C GLU A 964 36.76 -35.90 30.48
N GLN A 965 36.51 -34.95 31.35
CA GLN A 965 37.17 -33.64 31.37
C GLN A 965 38.69 -33.73 31.38
N THR A 966 39.27 -34.60 32.24
CA THR A 966 40.72 -34.79 32.35
C THR A 966 41.34 -35.22 31.01
N LYS A 967 40.69 -36.09 30.26
CA LYS A 967 41.18 -36.54 28.95
C LYS A 967 41.17 -35.40 27.94
N LEU A 968 40.12 -34.54 27.94
CA LEU A 968 40.02 -33.40 27.04
C LEU A 968 41.14 -32.39 27.35
N ILE A 969 41.36 -32.08 28.62
CA ILE A 969 42.44 -31.19 29.06
C ILE A 969 43.82 -31.76 28.66
N GLU A 970 44.04 -33.07 28.88
CA GLU A 970 45.27 -33.75 28.45
C GLU A 970 45.48 -33.67 26.93
N GLN A 971 44.45 -33.83 26.12
CA GLN A 971 44.53 -33.71 24.66
C GLN A 971 44.91 -32.29 24.23
N ILE A 972 44.35 -31.27 24.89
CA ILE A 972 44.73 -29.87 24.67
C ILE A 972 46.20 -29.68 25.01
N ASN A 973 46.65 -30.12 26.21
CA ASN A 973 48.01 -29.93 26.69
C ASN A 973 49.05 -30.73 25.87
N LYS A 974 48.71 -31.91 25.37
CA LYS A 974 49.57 -32.71 24.49
C LYS A 974 49.63 -32.22 23.05
N GLY A 975 48.87 -31.15 22.70
CA GLY A 975 48.77 -30.64 21.33
C GLY A 975 48.00 -31.56 20.37
N GLN A 976 47.15 -32.43 20.89
CA GLN A 976 46.29 -33.30 20.08
C GLN A 976 45.03 -32.59 19.60
N ALA A 977 44.50 -31.64 20.39
CA ALA A 977 43.37 -30.84 20.05
C ALA A 977 43.77 -29.72 19.08
N PHE A 978 44.84 -29.01 19.37
CA PHE A 978 45.39 -27.94 18.56
C PHE A 978 46.83 -28.30 18.16
N LYS A 979 47.03 -28.76 16.90
CA LYS A 979 48.33 -29.09 16.37
C LYS A 979 49.30 -27.94 16.52
N ASN A 980 50.56 -28.26 16.89
CA ASN A 980 51.61 -27.29 17.14
C ASN A 980 51.52 -26.48 18.45
N PHE A 981 50.47 -26.64 19.26
CA PHE A 981 50.33 -25.95 20.54
C PHE A 981 50.35 -26.95 21.70
N LYS A 982 51.47 -27.05 22.41
CA LYS A 982 51.65 -27.91 23.59
C LYS A 982 51.75 -27.06 24.84
N ASN A 983 51.19 -27.59 25.98
CA ASN A 983 51.20 -26.91 27.29
C ASN A 983 50.73 -25.43 27.25
N MET A 984 49.71 -25.17 26.42
CA MET A 984 49.19 -23.84 26.25
C MET A 984 48.44 -23.38 27.49
N LYS A 985 48.61 -22.08 27.81
CA LYS A 985 47.81 -21.38 28.80
C LYS A 985 46.95 -20.38 28.08
N PHE A 986 45.68 -20.30 28.42
CA PHE A 986 44.73 -19.34 27.87
C PHE A 986 44.65 -18.11 28.81
N ASN A 987 44.67 -16.91 28.24
CA ASN A 987 44.48 -15.66 28.95
C ASN A 987 43.01 -15.42 29.29
N ALA A 988 42.11 -15.90 28.46
CA ALA A 988 40.66 -15.89 28.68
C ALA A 988 39.98 -17.09 28.03
N ILE A 989 38.92 -17.54 28.64
CA ILE A 989 38.01 -18.52 28.06
C ILE A 989 36.64 -17.84 27.97
N VAL A 990 36.09 -17.76 26.78
CA VAL A 990 34.86 -17.04 26.47
C VAL A 990 33.81 -17.96 25.84
N GLY A 991 32.55 -17.60 25.88
CA GLY A 991 31.49 -18.36 25.22
C GLY A 991 30.16 -18.32 25.94
N ASN A 992 29.18 -18.97 25.35
CA ASN A 992 27.86 -19.19 25.92
C ASN A 992 27.58 -20.70 25.94
N PRO A 993 27.98 -21.43 26.98
CA PRO A 993 27.79 -22.88 27.05
C PRO A 993 26.30 -23.21 27.24
N PRO A 994 25.86 -24.44 26.84
CA PRO A 994 24.52 -24.88 27.10
C PRO A 994 24.28 -25.03 28.61
N TYR A 995 23.12 -24.56 29.10
CA TYR A 995 22.77 -24.56 30.52
C TYR A 995 22.30 -25.94 31.01
N GLN A 996 21.67 -26.73 30.15
CA GLN A 996 21.01 -28.00 30.51
C GLN A 996 21.17 -29.03 29.39
N LEU A 997 21.20 -30.32 29.77
CA LEU A 997 20.99 -31.45 28.87
C LEU A 997 19.48 -31.72 28.80
N THR A 998 18.94 -31.76 27.60
CA THR A 998 17.53 -32.14 27.40
C THR A 998 17.34 -33.62 27.73
N GLY A 999 16.58 -33.90 28.79
CA GLY A 999 16.16 -35.25 29.12
C GLY A 999 15.23 -35.81 28.03
N GLY A 1000 15.50 -37.01 27.53
CA GLY A 1000 14.75 -37.67 26.44
C GLY A 1000 13.28 -38.02 26.74
N SER A 1001 12.70 -37.60 27.87
CA SER A 1001 11.37 -38.02 28.36
C SER A 1001 10.40 -36.88 28.66
N GLY A 1002 10.63 -35.63 28.20
CA GLY A 1002 9.65 -34.55 28.30
C GLY A 1002 9.22 -34.11 29.70
N GLY A 1003 9.97 -34.50 30.75
CA GLY A 1003 9.73 -34.15 32.15
C GLY A 1003 10.65 -33.02 32.62
N ASN A 1004 10.28 -32.35 33.70
CA ASN A 1004 10.98 -31.20 34.32
C ASN A 1004 12.39 -31.51 34.90
N ASN A 1005 13.06 -32.60 34.47
CA ASN A 1005 14.35 -33.06 34.96
C ASN A 1005 15.51 -32.85 33.98
N ASP A 1006 15.64 -31.62 33.48
CA ASP A 1006 16.83 -31.25 32.70
C ASP A 1006 18.02 -31.06 33.65
N ALA A 1007 19.05 -31.90 33.52
CA ALA A 1007 20.24 -31.77 34.34
C ALA A 1007 21.10 -30.57 33.94
N PRO A 1008 21.46 -29.66 34.85
CA PRO A 1008 22.34 -28.56 34.55
C PRO A 1008 23.73 -29.05 34.16
N ILE A 1009 24.30 -28.55 33.06
CA ILE A 1009 25.63 -28.93 32.58
C ILE A 1009 26.62 -27.78 32.52
N TYR A 1010 26.21 -26.57 32.71
CA TYR A 1010 27.10 -25.40 32.63
C TYR A 1010 28.28 -25.48 33.60
N GLN A 1011 28.10 -26.06 34.81
CA GLN A 1011 29.17 -26.23 35.78
C GLN A 1011 30.31 -27.10 35.28
N HIS A 1012 30.06 -28.03 34.35
CA HIS A 1012 31.10 -28.88 33.77
C HIS A 1012 31.96 -28.08 32.79
N PHE A 1013 31.40 -27.09 32.11
CA PHE A 1013 32.16 -26.14 31.28
C PHE A 1013 33.07 -25.26 32.15
N CYS A 1014 32.56 -24.79 33.31
CA CYS A 1014 33.37 -23.98 34.24
C CYS A 1014 34.54 -24.77 34.87
N ARG A 1015 34.45 -26.09 34.94
CA ARG A 1015 35.52 -26.94 35.49
C ARG A 1015 36.65 -27.23 34.50
N ILE A 1016 36.49 -26.99 33.22
CA ILE A 1016 37.51 -27.09 32.19
C ILE A 1016 38.43 -25.85 32.22
N VAL A 1017 37.90 -24.74 32.70
CA VAL A 1017 38.58 -23.48 32.90
C VAL A 1017 39.45 -23.58 34.19
#